data_eb06470b343d8fe451da49dcd9d2dce4
#
_entry.id   eb06470b343d8fe451da49dcd9d2dce4
#
_cell.length_a   1.000
_cell.length_b   1.000
_cell.length_c   1.000
_cell.angle_alpha   90.00
_cell.angle_beta   90.00
_cell.angle_gamma   90.00
#
_symmetry.space_group_name_H-M   'P 1'
#
loop_
_entity.id
_entity.type
_entity.pdbx_description
1 polymer ?
#
loop_
_entity_poly.entity_id
_entity_poly.type
_entity_poly.pdbx_seq_one_letter_code
_entity_poly.pdbx_strand_id
1 'polypeptide(L)'
;IGQACEFDYSSSIALKTLKNLGYEVVLLNSNPITINTDKALAYKTYIEPINTQNVLKIVEQEGIEAILPTMGGQTALNIMVELHQQGHFEGALKHVKLLGAKIESILKAEDRRAFKECMLNIGLDLPKGGYAYSEEEALGVVKEVGFPCIIRSSFTLGGEGSSVAFNIEEFRDLAKFALEASPISEILIEESLLGCKEFEMEVVRDRKDNCVIVCCIENVDPMGIHTGDSITIAPALTLTDKEYQRMRDASFAVLRAVGVDTGGANVQFAIKDRRLLVIEMNPRVSRSSALASKATLFPIAKVATLLALGHTLEEIQNDITQSTTCFEPTLDYIITKIPHFDFEKFPQVDTTLGTSMKSIGEVMGIGGSFKESLMKALESDYLLKNLHAFLEQPLELEFLKKELRRPNPKRLLYAMHAFSDSLSVDEVHSLSFIDPYFLNEIKEIVQALLELKEADKQALLSDKNTLFGLKSMGLSDALIASFLGIAELEVRQAREALELHPKMYQVDLSANEFKSPTPYLYSTYAPFFPSHKAPPKSTRQKVILIGSSANKIGVGMEFDYALTHASLALKKMGLSPIIINNNPETISTDHDTSDTLYFEPITLEHVLEIVARERDHLLGVVVGFGGQTPLKIAKDLEALNIPLLGTAFKNIEIAEERDLCHQLLDSLQITYPRGLCANSKTQALECLDQLELPLILRPSFVLGGAKMRILRTKEECLDYIENYSFETSLLMDSFLEDALELDVDAICDLKSVFVCSVLEHIEPAGIHSGDSTCFIP
;
A
#
# COMPACT_ATOMS: atom_id res chain seq x y z
N ILE A 1 -5.82 -10.05 -3.52
CA ILE A 1 -4.92 -9.53 -2.50
C ILE A 1 -3.51 -10.03 -2.81
N GLY A 2 -2.49 -9.15 -2.68
CA GLY A 2 -1.08 -9.47 -2.92
C GLY A 2 -0.58 -9.22 -4.34
N GLN A 3 -1.42 -8.86 -5.30
CA GLN A 3 -1.03 -8.44 -6.64
C GLN A 3 -1.98 -7.34 -7.13
N ALA A 4 -1.50 -6.09 -7.12
CA ALA A 4 -2.30 -4.92 -7.48
C ALA A 4 -1.46 -3.89 -8.26
N CYS A 5 -1.48 -2.62 -7.84
CA CYS A 5 -0.85 -1.50 -8.55
C CYS A 5 0.65 -1.66 -8.77
N GLU A 6 1.36 -2.34 -7.88
CA GLU A 6 2.81 -2.58 -7.98
C GLU A 6 3.21 -3.39 -9.24
N PHE A 7 2.34 -4.27 -9.71
CA PHE A 7 2.59 -5.01 -10.96
C PHE A 7 2.16 -4.22 -12.20
N ASP A 8 1.15 -3.36 -12.10
CA ASP A 8 0.86 -2.38 -13.15
C ASP A 8 2.04 -1.41 -13.31
N TYR A 9 2.58 -0.88 -12.20
CA TYR A 9 3.80 -0.08 -12.19
C TYR A 9 4.97 -0.79 -12.87
N SER A 10 5.32 -2.00 -12.40
CA SER A 10 6.47 -2.75 -12.90
C SER A 10 6.34 -3.11 -14.38
N SER A 11 5.15 -3.57 -14.81
CA SER A 11 4.90 -3.93 -16.21
C SER A 11 4.83 -2.72 -17.12
N SER A 12 4.26 -1.60 -16.68
CA SER A 12 4.26 -0.35 -17.44
C SER A 12 5.66 0.18 -17.70
N ILE A 13 6.55 0.11 -16.70
CA ILE A 13 7.97 0.48 -16.87
C ILE A 13 8.67 -0.46 -17.85
N ALA A 14 8.41 -1.77 -17.78
CA ALA A 14 8.95 -2.74 -18.73
C ALA A 14 8.48 -2.44 -20.16
N LEU A 15 7.18 -2.18 -20.37
CA LEU A 15 6.61 -1.80 -21.67
C LEU A 15 7.26 -0.53 -22.23
N LYS A 16 7.37 0.53 -21.43
CA LYS A 16 8.05 1.79 -21.82
C LYS A 16 9.50 1.50 -22.22
N THR A 17 10.22 0.70 -21.44
CA THR A 17 11.62 0.35 -21.68
C THR A 17 11.80 -0.40 -23.00
N LEU A 18 11.02 -1.46 -23.23
CA LEU A 18 11.06 -2.24 -24.45
C LEU A 18 10.69 -1.41 -25.70
N LYS A 19 9.63 -0.62 -25.60
CA LYS A 19 9.20 0.28 -26.68
C LYS A 19 10.27 1.30 -27.05
N ASN A 20 10.94 1.92 -26.06
CA ASN A 20 12.02 2.87 -26.29
C ASN A 20 13.24 2.25 -26.97
N LEU A 21 13.43 0.95 -26.81
CA LEU A 21 14.45 0.16 -27.51
C LEU A 21 14.02 -0.29 -28.91
N GLY A 22 12.79 0.01 -29.32
CA GLY A 22 12.25 -0.33 -30.64
C GLY A 22 11.65 -1.72 -30.76
N TYR A 23 11.37 -2.41 -29.63
CA TYR A 23 10.67 -3.68 -29.66
C TYR A 23 9.16 -3.48 -29.88
N GLU A 24 8.56 -4.36 -30.66
CA GLU A 24 7.10 -4.51 -30.76
C GLU A 24 6.63 -5.41 -29.63
N VAL A 25 5.94 -4.83 -28.65
CA VAL A 25 5.52 -5.55 -27.45
C VAL A 25 4.04 -5.87 -27.49
N VAL A 26 3.72 -7.15 -27.36
CA VAL A 26 2.35 -7.64 -27.21
C VAL A 26 2.07 -7.89 -25.73
N LEU A 27 1.07 -7.24 -25.18
CA LEU A 27 0.64 -7.40 -23.80
C LEU A 27 -0.60 -8.32 -23.72
N LEU A 28 -0.58 -9.27 -22.79
CA LEU A 28 -1.74 -10.05 -22.37
C LEU A 28 -2.08 -9.69 -20.92
N ASN A 29 -3.25 -9.11 -20.69
CA ASN A 29 -3.77 -8.80 -19.36
C ASN A 29 -5.29 -8.81 -19.40
N SER A 30 -5.94 -9.35 -18.37
CA SER A 30 -7.41 -9.37 -18.26
C SER A 30 -7.98 -8.13 -17.55
N ASN A 31 -7.15 -7.28 -16.95
CA ASN A 31 -7.58 -6.08 -16.25
C ASN A 31 -7.60 -4.87 -17.20
N PRO A 32 -8.77 -4.30 -17.52
CA PRO A 32 -8.88 -3.21 -18.49
C PRO A 32 -8.54 -1.81 -17.91
N ILE A 33 -8.44 -1.68 -16.59
CA ILE A 33 -8.26 -0.36 -15.92
C ILE A 33 -6.81 -0.04 -15.56
N THR A 34 -5.88 -0.91 -15.91
CA THR A 34 -4.44 -0.69 -15.66
C THR A 34 -3.83 0.24 -16.70
N ILE A 35 -2.80 0.99 -16.30
CA ILE A 35 -2.01 1.82 -17.24
C ILE A 35 -1.29 0.93 -18.25
N ASN A 36 -0.81 -0.26 -17.87
CA ASN A 36 -0.12 -1.15 -18.79
C ASN A 36 -0.98 -1.59 -19.97
N THR A 37 -2.32 -1.62 -19.82
CA THR A 37 -3.25 -1.95 -20.91
C THR A 37 -3.60 -0.76 -21.80
N ASP A 38 -3.11 0.45 -21.49
CA ASP A 38 -3.30 1.61 -22.36
C ASP A 38 -2.65 1.39 -23.73
N LYS A 39 -3.41 1.69 -24.77
CA LYS A 39 -2.98 1.54 -26.18
C LYS A 39 -1.70 2.31 -26.54
N ALA A 40 -1.31 3.28 -25.72
CA ALA A 40 -0.11 4.06 -25.96
C ALA A 40 1.19 3.32 -25.55
N LEU A 41 1.10 2.27 -24.71
CA LEU A 41 2.27 1.58 -24.16
C LEU A 41 2.70 0.38 -25.01
N ALA A 42 1.80 -0.54 -25.31
CA ALA A 42 2.09 -1.72 -26.10
C ALA A 42 1.84 -1.50 -27.60
N TYR A 43 2.51 -2.29 -28.46
CA TYR A 43 2.17 -2.39 -29.88
C TYR A 43 0.77 -2.97 -30.05
N LYS A 44 0.45 -4.00 -29.26
CA LYS A 44 -0.86 -4.64 -29.23
C LYS A 44 -1.20 -5.13 -27.83
N THR A 45 -2.44 -4.96 -27.40
CA THR A 45 -2.95 -5.38 -26.10
C THR A 45 -4.11 -6.35 -26.28
N TYR A 46 -4.01 -7.51 -25.61
CA TYR A 46 -5.08 -8.50 -25.52
C TYR A 46 -5.69 -8.43 -24.11
N ILE A 47 -6.96 -8.04 -24.05
CA ILE A 47 -7.76 -8.07 -22.82
C ILE A 47 -8.44 -9.44 -22.77
N GLU A 48 -7.70 -10.45 -22.32
CA GLU A 48 -8.13 -11.84 -22.30
C GLU A 48 -7.68 -12.53 -21.00
N PRO A 49 -8.35 -13.62 -20.59
CA PRO A 49 -7.90 -14.41 -19.46
C PRO A 49 -6.45 -14.90 -19.62
N ILE A 50 -5.65 -14.74 -18.57
CA ILE A 50 -4.26 -15.17 -18.55
C ILE A 50 -4.22 -16.68 -18.26
N ASN A 51 -4.18 -17.49 -19.31
CA ASN A 51 -4.11 -18.95 -19.26
C ASN A 51 -3.22 -19.51 -20.38
N THR A 52 -2.84 -20.77 -20.29
CA THR A 52 -1.96 -21.43 -21.26
C THR A 52 -2.52 -21.42 -22.68
N GLN A 53 -3.82 -21.60 -22.83
CA GLN A 53 -4.47 -21.62 -24.14
C GLN A 53 -4.38 -20.27 -24.87
N ASN A 54 -4.67 -19.17 -24.17
CA ASN A 54 -4.59 -17.84 -24.77
C ASN A 54 -3.13 -17.44 -25.05
N VAL A 55 -2.19 -17.78 -24.15
CA VAL A 55 -0.75 -17.56 -24.42
C VAL A 55 -0.32 -18.27 -25.71
N LEU A 56 -0.64 -19.56 -25.90
CA LEU A 56 -0.26 -20.30 -27.09
C LEU A 56 -0.86 -19.70 -28.37
N LYS A 57 -2.15 -19.34 -28.33
CA LYS A 57 -2.83 -18.69 -29.48
C LYS A 57 -2.17 -17.36 -29.86
N ILE A 58 -1.88 -16.52 -28.88
CA ILE A 58 -1.27 -15.20 -29.11
C ILE A 58 0.15 -15.36 -29.63
N VAL A 59 0.95 -16.27 -29.07
CA VAL A 59 2.31 -16.56 -29.55
C VAL A 59 2.30 -16.97 -31.02
N GLU A 60 1.40 -17.88 -31.41
CA GLU A 60 1.27 -18.32 -32.80
C GLU A 60 0.76 -17.20 -33.72
N GLN A 61 -0.28 -16.47 -33.30
CA GLN A 61 -0.92 -15.42 -34.10
C GLN A 61 -0.01 -14.22 -34.36
N GLU A 62 0.76 -13.81 -33.36
CA GLU A 62 1.62 -12.62 -33.41
C GLU A 62 3.08 -12.97 -33.75
N GLY A 63 3.44 -14.24 -33.87
CA GLY A 63 4.80 -14.67 -34.17
C GLY A 63 5.80 -14.25 -33.08
N ILE A 64 5.43 -14.42 -31.80
CA ILE A 64 6.22 -13.98 -30.66
C ILE A 64 7.54 -14.73 -30.58
N GLU A 65 8.65 -13.98 -30.48
CA GLU A 65 10.01 -14.54 -30.38
C GLU A 65 10.48 -14.71 -28.92
N ALA A 66 9.91 -13.93 -27.98
CA ALA A 66 10.31 -13.95 -26.58
C ALA A 66 9.15 -13.62 -25.62
N ILE A 67 9.19 -14.18 -24.42
CA ILE A 67 8.22 -13.90 -23.33
C ILE A 67 8.98 -13.41 -22.10
N LEU A 68 8.50 -12.31 -21.48
CA LEU A 68 9.02 -11.73 -20.24
C LEU A 68 7.97 -11.89 -19.13
N PRO A 69 8.00 -12.96 -18.31
CA PRO A 69 6.98 -13.22 -17.29
C PRO A 69 7.27 -12.55 -15.95
N THR A 70 8.51 -12.14 -15.69
CA THR A 70 8.97 -11.71 -14.36
C THR A 70 8.38 -10.36 -13.89
N MET A 71 7.65 -9.65 -14.77
CA MET A 71 6.95 -8.40 -14.48
C MET A 71 5.46 -8.58 -14.18
N GLY A 72 4.90 -9.77 -14.40
CA GLY A 72 3.47 -10.08 -14.24
C GLY A 72 3.12 -10.81 -12.92
N GLY A 73 3.99 -10.73 -11.94
CA GLY A 73 3.79 -11.38 -10.63
C GLY A 73 3.75 -12.90 -10.71
N GLN A 74 3.14 -13.51 -9.69
CA GLN A 74 3.06 -14.98 -9.58
C GLN A 74 2.22 -15.61 -10.70
N THR A 75 1.16 -14.94 -11.14
CA THR A 75 0.29 -15.45 -12.22
C THR A 75 1.08 -15.76 -13.49
N ALA A 76 1.94 -14.83 -13.93
CA ALA A 76 2.72 -15.02 -15.13
C ALA A 76 3.76 -16.16 -14.98
N LEU A 77 4.41 -16.28 -13.82
CA LEU A 77 5.35 -17.37 -13.56
C LEU A 77 4.66 -18.73 -13.55
N ASN A 78 3.50 -18.84 -12.90
CA ASN A 78 2.73 -20.09 -12.84
C ASN A 78 2.35 -20.59 -14.23
N ILE A 79 1.91 -19.69 -15.13
CA ILE A 79 1.61 -20.04 -16.53
C ILE A 79 2.86 -20.57 -17.27
N MET A 80 4.04 -20.00 -17.03
CA MET A 80 5.28 -20.49 -17.65
C MET A 80 5.65 -21.88 -17.12
N VAL A 81 5.49 -22.13 -15.84
CA VAL A 81 5.71 -23.45 -15.24
C VAL A 81 4.72 -24.48 -15.80
N GLU A 82 3.44 -24.13 -15.92
CA GLU A 82 2.41 -24.99 -16.49
C GLU A 82 2.69 -25.33 -17.96
N LEU A 83 3.06 -24.35 -18.80
CA LEU A 83 3.46 -24.56 -20.19
C LEU A 83 4.68 -25.47 -20.31
N HIS A 84 5.63 -25.37 -19.39
CA HIS A 84 6.79 -26.26 -19.34
C HIS A 84 6.38 -27.70 -18.99
N GLN A 85 5.57 -27.88 -17.95
CA GLN A 85 5.08 -29.20 -17.52
C GLN A 85 4.25 -29.90 -18.61
N GLN A 86 3.52 -29.11 -19.43
CA GLN A 86 2.78 -29.60 -20.59
C GLN A 86 3.68 -29.89 -21.81
N GLY A 87 4.99 -29.65 -21.75
CA GLY A 87 5.95 -29.92 -22.82
C GLY A 87 5.90 -28.90 -23.97
N HIS A 88 5.28 -27.73 -23.79
CA HIS A 88 5.17 -26.76 -24.87
C HIS A 88 6.50 -26.11 -25.26
N PHE A 89 7.47 -25.98 -24.35
CA PHE A 89 8.79 -25.43 -24.66
C PHE A 89 9.67 -26.37 -25.50
N GLU A 90 9.39 -27.65 -25.48
CA GLU A 90 10.01 -28.65 -26.42
C GLU A 90 9.21 -28.76 -27.73
N GLY A 91 7.95 -28.25 -27.73
CA GLY A 91 7.00 -28.32 -28.86
C GLY A 91 6.71 -26.94 -29.48
N ALA A 92 5.51 -26.45 -29.28
CA ALA A 92 4.98 -25.22 -29.92
C ALA A 92 5.81 -23.96 -29.61
N LEU A 93 6.36 -23.85 -28.39
CA LEU A 93 7.16 -22.71 -27.95
C LEU A 93 8.69 -22.93 -28.08
N LYS A 94 9.14 -23.95 -28.78
CA LYS A 94 10.58 -24.26 -28.90
C LYS A 94 11.42 -23.11 -29.47
N HIS A 95 10.82 -22.27 -30.28
CA HIS A 95 11.47 -21.08 -30.87
C HIS A 95 11.38 -19.84 -29.98
N VAL A 96 10.57 -19.86 -28.91
CA VAL A 96 10.31 -18.72 -28.04
C VAL A 96 11.33 -18.67 -26.91
N LYS A 97 12.02 -17.53 -26.77
CA LYS A 97 12.98 -17.31 -25.71
C LYS A 97 12.28 -16.84 -24.45
N LEU A 98 12.50 -17.50 -23.31
CA LEU A 98 12.09 -17.00 -22.02
C LEU A 98 13.11 -15.96 -21.52
N LEU A 99 12.65 -14.75 -21.23
CA LEU A 99 13.47 -13.64 -20.74
C LEU A 99 13.39 -13.52 -19.21
N GLY A 100 14.48 -13.10 -18.58
CA GLY A 100 14.57 -12.99 -17.12
C GLY A 100 14.87 -14.35 -16.47
N ALA A 101 14.09 -14.77 -15.48
CA ALA A 101 14.32 -16.00 -14.73
C ALA A 101 14.08 -17.24 -15.62
N LYS A 102 15.00 -18.19 -15.56
CA LYS A 102 14.88 -19.51 -16.23
C LYS A 102 13.87 -20.39 -15.49
N ILE A 103 13.24 -21.34 -16.18
CA ILE A 103 12.27 -22.26 -15.55
C ILE A 103 12.90 -23.02 -14.39
N GLU A 104 14.13 -23.50 -14.55
CA GLU A 104 14.84 -24.23 -13.50
C GLU A 104 15.07 -23.36 -12.24
N SER A 105 15.34 -22.06 -12.45
CA SER A 105 15.50 -21.11 -11.35
C SER A 105 14.17 -20.83 -10.66
N ILE A 106 13.07 -20.70 -11.43
CA ILE A 106 11.72 -20.52 -10.89
C ILE A 106 11.34 -21.75 -10.05
N LEU A 107 11.46 -22.95 -10.60
CA LEU A 107 11.14 -24.20 -9.91
C LEU A 107 11.97 -24.38 -8.64
N LYS A 108 13.28 -24.07 -8.71
CA LYS A 108 14.17 -24.16 -7.53
C LYS A 108 13.83 -23.16 -6.45
N ALA A 109 13.36 -21.97 -6.80
CA ALA A 109 12.94 -20.95 -5.82
C ALA A 109 11.57 -21.25 -5.18
N GLU A 110 10.61 -21.79 -5.98
CA GLU A 110 9.23 -22.01 -5.56
C GLU A 110 9.03 -23.37 -4.85
N ASP A 111 9.81 -24.40 -5.22
CA ASP A 111 9.76 -25.69 -4.55
C ASP A 111 10.57 -25.65 -3.25
N ARG A 112 9.89 -25.80 -2.11
CA ARG A 112 10.50 -25.69 -0.79
C ARG A 112 11.60 -26.71 -0.52
N ARG A 113 11.49 -27.93 -1.07
CA ARG A 113 12.53 -28.97 -0.92
C ARG A 113 13.75 -28.61 -1.71
N ALA A 114 13.58 -28.26 -2.99
CA ALA A 114 14.67 -27.84 -3.86
C ALA A 114 15.37 -26.60 -3.32
N PHE A 115 14.59 -25.62 -2.82
CA PHE A 115 15.14 -24.42 -2.17
C PHE A 115 15.94 -24.77 -0.92
N LYS A 116 15.37 -25.59 -0.02
CA LYS A 116 16.04 -26.02 1.21
C LYS A 116 17.36 -26.75 0.92
N GLU A 117 17.35 -27.72 0.02
CA GLU A 117 18.58 -28.42 -0.39
C GLU A 117 19.61 -27.46 -1.00
N CYS A 118 19.14 -26.52 -1.82
CA CYS A 118 20.00 -25.50 -2.45
C CYS A 118 20.69 -24.62 -1.37
N MET A 119 19.94 -24.15 -0.37
CA MET A 119 20.48 -23.31 0.68
C MET A 119 21.47 -24.07 1.60
N LEU A 120 21.15 -25.29 1.97
CA LEU A 120 22.06 -26.14 2.77
C LEU A 120 23.37 -26.42 2.03
N ASN A 121 23.33 -26.63 0.72
CA ASN A 121 24.52 -26.88 -0.10
C ASN A 121 25.49 -25.68 -0.15
N ILE A 122 24.98 -24.47 0.03
CA ILE A 122 25.82 -23.25 0.10
C ILE A 122 26.14 -22.84 1.54
N GLY A 123 25.76 -23.65 2.53
CA GLY A 123 26.10 -23.43 3.94
C GLY A 123 25.25 -22.35 4.62
N LEU A 124 24.09 -22.02 4.07
CA LEU A 124 23.14 -21.10 4.71
C LEU A 124 22.17 -21.87 5.61
N ASP A 125 21.80 -21.23 6.69
CA ASP A 125 20.91 -21.78 7.71
C ASP A 125 19.44 -21.50 7.36
N LEU A 126 18.55 -22.46 7.64
CA LEU A 126 17.11 -22.37 7.46
C LEU A 126 16.40 -22.79 8.76
N PRO A 127 15.09 -22.57 8.88
CA PRO A 127 14.32 -23.14 9.97
C PRO A 127 14.50 -24.65 10.04
N LYS A 128 14.75 -25.19 11.25
CA LYS A 128 14.78 -26.63 11.46
C LYS A 128 13.42 -27.21 11.12
N GLY A 129 13.38 -28.30 10.38
CA GLY A 129 12.11 -28.90 10.02
C GLY A 129 12.25 -30.15 9.20
N GLY A 130 11.13 -30.85 9.07
CA GLY A 130 11.04 -32.11 8.31
C GLY A 130 9.64 -32.33 7.77
N TYR A 131 9.55 -33.19 6.78
CA TYR A 131 8.29 -33.65 6.19
C TYR A 131 7.77 -34.88 6.91
N ALA A 132 6.46 -35.03 7.01
CA ALA A 132 5.80 -36.19 7.55
C ALA A 132 4.57 -36.55 6.72
N TYR A 133 4.34 -37.84 6.54
CA TYR A 133 3.21 -38.42 5.79
C TYR A 133 2.24 -39.18 6.70
N SER A 134 2.54 -39.23 7.99
CA SER A 134 1.72 -39.87 9.02
C SER A 134 1.88 -39.15 10.35
N GLU A 135 0.94 -39.38 11.27
CA GLU A 135 1.04 -38.83 12.62
C GLU A 135 2.27 -39.34 13.39
N GLU A 136 2.70 -40.59 13.12
CA GLU A 136 3.88 -41.19 13.75
C GLU A 136 5.16 -40.52 13.29
N GLU A 137 5.31 -40.26 11.97
CA GLU A 137 6.43 -39.50 11.40
C GLU A 137 6.42 -38.07 11.91
N ALA A 138 5.25 -37.43 11.99
CA ALA A 138 5.09 -36.07 12.51
C ALA A 138 5.59 -35.95 13.96
N LEU A 139 5.25 -36.94 14.82
CA LEU A 139 5.75 -37.02 16.18
C LEU A 139 7.27 -37.27 16.25
N GLY A 140 7.84 -37.90 15.24
CA GLY A 140 9.29 -38.03 15.10
C GLY A 140 9.96 -36.67 14.80
N VAL A 141 9.45 -35.96 13.80
CA VAL A 141 9.97 -34.65 13.38
C VAL A 141 9.87 -33.61 14.50
N VAL A 142 8.73 -33.51 15.18
CA VAL A 142 8.52 -32.48 16.21
C VAL A 142 9.45 -32.67 17.44
N LYS A 143 9.91 -33.90 17.71
CA LYS A 143 10.92 -34.13 18.78
C LYS A 143 12.26 -33.47 18.47
N GLU A 144 12.62 -33.34 17.20
CA GLU A 144 13.85 -32.67 16.76
C GLU A 144 13.67 -31.19 16.62
N VAL A 145 12.46 -30.74 16.17
CA VAL A 145 12.12 -29.34 15.96
C VAL A 145 11.86 -28.61 17.29
N GLY A 146 11.13 -29.23 18.20
CA GLY A 146 10.69 -28.61 19.46
C GLY A 146 9.44 -27.74 19.32
N PHE A 147 9.11 -26.99 20.38
CA PHE A 147 7.96 -26.08 20.43
C PHE A 147 8.43 -24.65 20.75
N PRO A 148 7.69 -23.61 20.24
CA PRO A 148 6.59 -23.73 19.29
C PRO A 148 7.05 -24.17 17.92
N CYS A 149 6.18 -24.88 17.18
CA CYS A 149 6.43 -25.30 15.80
C CYS A 149 5.29 -24.90 14.88
N ILE A 150 5.60 -24.74 13.60
CA ILE A 150 4.64 -24.47 12.52
C ILE A 150 4.37 -25.78 11.79
N ILE A 151 3.10 -26.06 11.53
CA ILE A 151 2.65 -27.18 10.70
C ILE A 151 2.06 -26.58 9.43
N ARG A 152 2.41 -27.13 8.29
CA ARG A 152 1.91 -26.65 6.98
C ARG A 152 1.53 -27.85 6.11
N SER A 153 0.30 -27.86 5.62
CA SER A 153 -0.14 -28.84 4.61
C SER A 153 0.54 -28.55 3.27
N SER A 154 1.04 -29.58 2.61
CA SER A 154 1.60 -29.46 1.27
C SER A 154 0.50 -29.38 0.21
N PHE A 155 0.73 -28.60 -0.85
CA PHE A 155 -0.17 -28.43 -2.00
C PHE A 155 -1.58 -27.86 -1.66
N THR A 156 -1.71 -27.08 -0.60
CA THR A 156 -2.93 -26.35 -0.29
C THR A 156 -2.86 -24.90 -0.78
N LEU A 157 -4.00 -24.33 -1.18
CA LEU A 157 -4.09 -22.95 -1.61
C LEU A 157 -4.34 -22.01 -0.41
N GLY A 158 -3.66 -20.87 -0.39
CA GLY A 158 -3.95 -19.79 0.59
C GLY A 158 -3.54 -20.09 2.04
N GLY A 159 -2.69 -21.11 2.28
CA GLY A 159 -2.22 -21.44 3.63
C GLY A 159 -3.21 -22.30 4.43
N GLU A 160 -4.20 -22.93 3.78
CA GLU A 160 -5.11 -23.88 4.41
C GLU A 160 -4.34 -25.02 5.08
N GLY A 161 -4.70 -25.37 6.32
CA GLY A 161 -3.99 -26.36 7.11
C GLY A 161 -2.69 -25.87 7.74
N SER A 162 -2.33 -24.58 7.62
CA SER A 162 -1.18 -24.01 8.33
C SER A 162 -1.57 -23.57 9.73
N SER A 163 -0.83 -24.05 10.74
CA SER A 163 -1.10 -23.78 12.15
C SER A 163 0.18 -23.73 12.98
N VAL A 164 0.13 -23.08 14.14
CA VAL A 164 1.21 -23.07 15.12
C VAL A 164 0.82 -23.89 16.31
N ALA A 165 1.66 -24.85 16.71
CA ALA A 165 1.49 -25.64 17.92
C ALA A 165 2.48 -25.19 19.00
N PHE A 166 1.99 -24.93 20.20
CA PHE A 166 2.80 -24.52 21.35
C PHE A 166 3.16 -25.67 22.29
N ASN A 167 2.44 -26.80 22.18
CA ASN A 167 2.64 -28.00 23.00
C ASN A 167 2.26 -29.25 22.22
N ILE A 168 2.53 -30.41 22.81
CA ILE A 168 2.35 -31.72 22.14
C ILE A 168 0.86 -32.06 21.94
N GLU A 169 -0.03 -31.61 22.84
CA GLU A 169 -1.46 -31.84 22.75
C GLU A 169 -2.04 -31.12 21.55
N GLU A 170 -1.80 -29.82 21.44
CA GLU A 170 -2.19 -29.00 20.26
C GLU A 170 -1.60 -29.58 18.97
N PHE A 171 -0.32 -29.98 19.02
CA PHE A 171 0.38 -30.50 17.85
C PHE A 171 -0.32 -31.73 17.26
N ARG A 172 -0.77 -32.66 18.07
CA ARG A 172 -1.45 -33.89 17.58
C ARG A 172 -2.71 -33.59 16.80
N ASP A 173 -3.57 -32.72 17.35
CA ASP A 173 -4.82 -32.35 16.70
C ASP A 173 -4.57 -31.58 15.38
N LEU A 174 -3.64 -30.62 15.42
CA LEU A 174 -3.30 -29.80 14.27
C LEU A 174 -2.57 -30.60 13.17
N ALA A 175 -1.67 -31.52 13.53
CA ALA A 175 -0.97 -32.36 12.56
C ALA A 175 -1.93 -33.32 11.86
N LYS A 176 -2.88 -33.91 12.59
CA LYS A 176 -3.94 -34.75 12.01
C LYS A 176 -4.79 -33.95 11.02
N PHE A 177 -5.28 -32.78 11.43
CA PHE A 177 -6.05 -31.90 10.54
C PHE A 177 -5.25 -31.51 9.29
N ALA A 178 -3.97 -31.17 9.44
CA ALA A 178 -3.13 -30.78 8.33
C ALA A 178 -2.84 -31.92 7.35
N LEU A 179 -2.67 -33.17 7.84
CA LEU A 179 -2.52 -34.36 7.00
C LEU A 179 -3.79 -34.67 6.20
N GLU A 180 -4.97 -34.50 6.83
CA GLU A 180 -6.27 -34.67 6.17
C GLU A 180 -6.53 -33.58 5.12
N ALA A 181 -6.08 -32.34 5.35
CA ALA A 181 -6.21 -31.22 4.43
C ALA A 181 -5.28 -31.35 3.18
N SER A 182 -4.16 -32.04 3.30
CA SER A 182 -3.22 -32.21 2.20
C SER A 182 -3.70 -33.27 1.19
N PRO A 183 -3.79 -32.95 -0.13
CA PRO A 183 -4.20 -33.88 -1.16
C PRO A 183 -3.31 -35.13 -1.26
N ILE A 184 -2.07 -35.03 -0.79
CA ILE A 184 -1.08 -36.12 -0.82
C ILE A 184 -0.69 -36.62 0.58
N SER A 185 -1.44 -36.20 1.61
CA SER A 185 -1.17 -36.51 3.03
C SER A 185 0.27 -36.18 3.45
N GLU A 186 0.81 -35.08 2.97
CA GLU A 186 2.13 -34.55 3.33
C GLU A 186 2.01 -33.26 4.12
N ILE A 187 2.73 -33.17 5.24
CA ILE A 187 2.88 -31.94 6.02
C ILE A 187 4.36 -31.61 6.22
N LEU A 188 4.65 -30.31 6.27
CA LEU A 188 5.94 -29.77 6.70
C LEU A 188 5.80 -29.26 8.14
N ILE A 189 6.73 -29.68 8.99
CA ILE A 189 6.82 -29.24 10.39
C ILE A 189 8.13 -28.51 10.55
N GLU A 190 8.09 -27.23 10.99
CA GLU A 190 9.26 -26.39 11.13
C GLU A 190 9.30 -25.69 12.50
N GLU A 191 10.51 -25.32 12.97
CA GLU A 191 10.64 -24.47 14.14
C GLU A 191 9.90 -23.15 13.92
N SER A 192 9.19 -22.69 14.93
CA SER A 192 8.51 -21.40 14.84
C SER A 192 9.50 -20.26 14.94
N LEU A 193 9.43 -19.35 13.99
CA LEU A 193 10.19 -18.10 14.00
C LEU A 193 9.39 -16.92 14.55
N LEU A 194 8.28 -17.19 15.24
CA LEU A 194 7.50 -16.14 15.89
C LEU A 194 8.38 -15.32 16.82
N GLY A 195 8.29 -13.99 16.68
CA GLY A 195 9.06 -13.05 17.46
C GLY A 195 10.50 -12.83 16.98
N CYS A 196 10.97 -13.49 15.90
CA CYS A 196 12.22 -13.13 15.26
C CYS A 196 12.08 -11.79 14.52
N LYS A 197 13.20 -11.07 14.36
CA LYS A 197 13.24 -9.94 13.43
C LYS A 197 13.21 -10.44 11.99
N GLU A 198 12.53 -9.71 11.13
CA GLU A 198 12.40 -10.04 9.70
C GLU A 198 12.96 -8.92 8.83
N PHE A 199 13.69 -9.32 7.79
CA PHE A 199 14.35 -8.42 6.85
C PHE A 199 14.15 -8.91 5.42
N GLU A 200 14.09 -7.95 4.49
CA GLU A 200 14.04 -8.21 3.07
C GLU A 200 15.22 -7.52 2.36
N MET A 201 15.85 -8.23 1.44
CA MET A 201 16.86 -7.68 0.54
C MET A 201 16.33 -7.64 -0.88
N GLU A 202 16.19 -6.44 -1.44
CA GLU A 202 15.96 -6.25 -2.86
C GLU A 202 17.30 -6.27 -3.58
N VAL A 203 17.49 -7.25 -4.47
CA VAL A 203 18.80 -7.54 -5.08
C VAL A 203 18.66 -7.63 -6.59
N VAL A 204 19.61 -7.09 -7.33
CA VAL A 204 19.74 -7.30 -8.77
C VAL A 204 21.07 -7.99 -9.10
N ARG A 205 21.06 -8.88 -10.10
CA ARG A 205 22.27 -9.58 -10.56
C ARG A 205 22.27 -9.70 -12.07
N ASP A 206 23.43 -9.47 -12.69
CA ASP A 206 23.62 -9.61 -14.11
C ASP A 206 24.41 -10.90 -14.51
N ARG A 207 24.51 -11.16 -15.82
CA ARG A 207 25.21 -12.31 -16.38
C ARG A 207 26.74 -12.31 -16.19
N LYS A 208 27.33 -11.16 -15.80
CA LYS A 208 28.75 -11.04 -15.44
C LYS A 208 29.00 -11.23 -13.94
N ASP A 209 27.98 -11.61 -13.20
CA ASP A 209 28.01 -11.77 -11.74
C ASP A 209 28.17 -10.45 -10.93
N ASN A 210 27.88 -9.30 -11.54
CA ASN A 210 27.70 -8.09 -10.77
C ASN A 210 26.42 -8.22 -9.96
N CYS A 211 26.51 -7.98 -8.65
CA CYS A 211 25.39 -8.04 -7.72
C CYS A 211 25.29 -6.71 -6.96
N VAL A 212 24.06 -6.18 -6.81
CA VAL A 212 23.79 -4.93 -6.11
C VAL A 212 22.61 -5.14 -5.16
N ILE A 213 22.80 -4.76 -3.88
CA ILE A 213 21.68 -4.59 -2.95
C ILE A 213 21.05 -3.23 -3.23
N VAL A 214 19.82 -3.25 -3.71
CA VAL A 214 19.08 -2.01 -3.99
C VAL A 214 18.54 -1.40 -2.71
N CYS A 215 18.00 -2.25 -1.83
CA CYS A 215 17.43 -1.81 -0.56
C CYS A 215 17.45 -2.95 0.47
N CYS A 216 17.74 -2.61 1.73
CA CYS A 216 17.51 -3.47 2.87
C CYS A 216 16.30 -2.92 3.63
N ILE A 217 15.25 -3.72 3.73
CA ILE A 217 13.98 -3.37 4.38
C ILE A 217 13.88 -4.16 5.68
N GLU A 218 13.45 -3.50 6.76
CA GLU A 218 13.21 -4.10 8.06
C GLU A 218 11.72 -4.06 8.42
N ASN A 219 11.18 -5.16 8.91
CA ASN A 219 9.84 -5.20 9.45
C ASN A 219 9.84 -4.74 10.92
N VAL A 220 9.00 -3.78 11.26
CA VAL A 220 8.75 -3.38 12.67
C VAL A 220 7.98 -4.50 13.37
N ASP A 221 7.06 -5.11 12.67
CA ASP A 221 6.35 -6.30 13.14
C ASP A 221 7.27 -7.51 13.12
N PRO A 222 7.22 -8.34 14.18
CA PRO A 222 8.03 -9.55 14.23
C PRO A 222 7.54 -10.60 13.25
N MET A 223 8.40 -11.57 12.93
CA MET A 223 8.10 -12.74 12.11
C MET A 223 6.81 -13.43 12.55
N GLY A 224 6.01 -13.85 11.58
CA GLY A 224 4.69 -14.47 11.78
C GLY A 224 3.54 -13.67 11.17
N ILE A 225 3.80 -12.43 10.77
CA ILE A 225 2.92 -11.57 9.97
C ILE A 225 3.48 -11.53 8.56
N HIS A 226 2.62 -11.63 7.54
CA HIS A 226 3.06 -11.49 6.15
C HIS A 226 3.73 -10.12 5.92
N THR A 227 4.85 -10.07 5.19
CA THR A 227 5.62 -8.83 4.97
C THR A 227 4.77 -7.70 4.35
N GLY A 228 3.80 -8.05 3.49
CA GLY A 228 2.83 -7.09 2.95
C GLY A 228 1.93 -6.45 4.01
N ASP A 229 1.66 -7.14 5.12
CA ASP A 229 0.82 -6.68 6.23
C ASP A 229 1.63 -6.04 7.37
N SER A 230 2.96 -6.06 7.26
CA SER A 230 3.87 -5.49 8.26
C SER A 230 4.13 -4.01 8.00
N ILE A 231 4.33 -3.25 9.08
CA ILE A 231 4.95 -1.93 9.01
C ILE A 231 6.42 -2.14 8.69
N THR A 232 6.93 -1.51 7.63
CA THR A 232 8.31 -1.71 7.18
C THR A 232 9.10 -0.41 7.11
N ILE A 233 10.39 -0.52 7.32
CA ILE A 233 11.33 0.60 7.37
C ILE A 233 12.43 0.40 6.33
N ALA A 234 12.82 1.46 5.65
CA ALA A 234 13.98 1.50 4.79
C ALA A 234 14.79 2.78 5.06
N PRO A 235 16.12 2.69 5.23
CA PRO A 235 16.90 1.46 5.37
C PRO A 235 16.66 0.75 6.71
N ALA A 236 17.11 -0.50 6.86
CA ALA A 236 17.06 -1.21 8.14
C ALA A 236 17.82 -0.45 9.23
N LEU A 237 17.23 -0.31 10.44
CA LEU A 237 17.75 0.52 11.52
C LEU A 237 18.36 -0.26 12.69
N THR A 238 17.97 -1.53 12.86
CA THR A 238 18.38 -2.32 14.03
C THR A 238 19.40 -3.42 13.73
N LEU A 239 19.94 -3.45 12.49
CA LEU A 239 21.05 -4.33 12.12
C LEU A 239 22.38 -3.77 12.56
N THR A 240 23.24 -4.63 13.10
CA THR A 240 24.66 -4.31 13.19
C THR A 240 25.31 -4.41 11.81
N ASP A 241 26.41 -3.68 11.56
CA ASP A 241 27.15 -3.78 10.30
C ASP A 241 27.50 -5.23 9.94
N LYS A 242 27.95 -6.01 10.93
CA LYS A 242 28.29 -7.42 10.72
C LYS A 242 27.10 -8.26 10.28
N GLU A 243 25.90 -8.03 10.82
CA GLU A 243 24.68 -8.73 10.41
C GLU A 243 24.29 -8.31 9.00
N TYR A 244 24.33 -7.02 8.68
CA TYR A 244 24.08 -6.50 7.35
C TYR A 244 25.01 -7.12 6.30
N GLN A 245 26.34 -7.13 6.55
CA GLN A 245 27.31 -7.69 5.61
C GLN A 245 27.08 -9.20 5.39
N ARG A 246 26.78 -9.95 6.45
CA ARG A 246 26.44 -11.38 6.33
C ARG A 246 25.16 -11.60 5.51
N MET A 247 24.15 -10.77 5.71
CA MET A 247 22.89 -10.84 4.97
C MET A 247 23.08 -10.48 3.50
N ARG A 248 23.91 -9.48 3.22
CA ARG A 248 24.34 -9.07 1.88
C ARG A 248 25.02 -10.23 1.14
N ASP A 249 26.04 -10.83 1.75
CA ASP A 249 26.79 -11.95 1.19
C ASP A 249 25.88 -13.18 0.98
N ALA A 250 24.99 -13.46 1.92
CA ALA A 250 24.00 -14.53 1.82
C ALA A 250 23.05 -14.29 0.64
N SER A 251 22.57 -13.06 0.44
CA SER A 251 21.70 -12.71 -0.68
C SER A 251 22.37 -13.01 -2.03
N PHE A 252 23.63 -12.63 -2.20
CA PHE A 252 24.38 -12.92 -3.41
C PHE A 252 24.60 -14.42 -3.62
N ALA A 253 24.88 -15.16 -2.55
CA ALA A 253 25.04 -16.61 -2.59
C ALA A 253 23.73 -17.30 -3.00
N VAL A 254 22.58 -16.83 -2.47
CA VAL A 254 21.23 -17.31 -2.82
C VAL A 254 20.97 -17.13 -4.32
N LEU A 255 21.14 -15.90 -4.85
CA LEU A 255 20.90 -15.63 -6.27
C LEU A 255 21.77 -16.50 -7.19
N ARG A 256 23.05 -16.70 -6.82
CA ARG A 256 23.97 -17.59 -7.57
C ARG A 256 23.50 -19.04 -7.54
N ALA A 257 23.14 -19.56 -6.38
CA ALA A 257 22.76 -20.95 -6.20
C ALA A 257 21.41 -21.30 -6.87
N VAL A 258 20.44 -20.38 -6.79
CA VAL A 258 19.16 -20.53 -7.50
C VAL A 258 19.34 -20.36 -9.00
N GLY A 259 20.30 -19.56 -9.44
CA GLY A 259 20.62 -19.34 -10.85
C GLY A 259 19.90 -18.14 -11.46
N VAL A 260 19.55 -17.13 -10.66
CA VAL A 260 19.08 -15.83 -11.16
C VAL A 260 20.30 -15.04 -11.62
N ASP A 261 20.41 -14.80 -12.93
CA ASP A 261 21.57 -14.17 -13.58
C ASP A 261 21.18 -13.01 -14.51
N THR A 262 19.90 -12.68 -14.61
CA THR A 262 19.39 -11.64 -15.51
C THR A 262 18.14 -10.96 -14.94
N GLY A 263 18.21 -10.48 -13.71
CA GLY A 263 17.04 -9.82 -13.15
C GLY A 263 17.17 -9.43 -11.67
N GLY A 264 16.05 -8.98 -11.14
CA GLY A 264 15.86 -8.67 -9.73
C GLY A 264 15.23 -9.84 -8.97
N ALA A 265 15.50 -9.86 -7.66
CA ALA A 265 14.93 -10.82 -6.73
C ALA A 265 14.76 -10.20 -5.35
N ASN A 266 13.78 -10.70 -4.62
CA ASN A 266 13.60 -10.40 -3.20
C ASN A 266 14.03 -11.62 -2.38
N VAL A 267 14.89 -11.42 -1.38
CA VAL A 267 15.35 -12.48 -0.46
C VAL A 267 14.96 -12.10 0.96
N GLN A 268 14.22 -12.98 1.63
CA GLN A 268 13.73 -12.76 2.99
C GLN A 268 14.57 -13.52 4.01
N PHE A 269 14.85 -12.83 5.12
CA PHE A 269 15.67 -13.34 6.23
C PHE A 269 14.98 -13.14 7.56
N ALA A 270 15.24 -14.08 8.48
CA ALA A 270 14.95 -13.91 9.90
C ALA A 270 16.25 -13.87 10.72
N ILE A 271 16.26 -13.03 11.76
CA ILE A 271 17.36 -12.99 12.72
C ILE A 271 16.83 -13.26 14.12
N LYS A 272 17.46 -14.23 14.79
CA LYS A 272 17.24 -14.55 16.20
C LYS A 272 18.58 -14.93 16.85
N ASP A 273 18.90 -14.32 17.98
CA ASP A 273 20.11 -14.64 18.76
C ASP A 273 21.40 -14.68 17.91
N ARG A 274 21.54 -13.73 16.96
CA ARG A 274 22.62 -13.64 15.96
C ARG A 274 22.64 -14.78 14.92
N ARG A 275 21.65 -15.65 14.91
CA ARG A 275 21.43 -16.66 13.88
C ARG A 275 20.70 -16.01 12.72
N LEU A 276 21.30 -16.04 11.54
CA LEU A 276 20.69 -15.59 10.28
C LEU A 276 20.09 -16.78 9.57
N LEU A 277 18.80 -16.70 9.28
CA LEU A 277 18.01 -17.73 8.61
C LEU A 277 17.49 -17.20 7.30
N VAL A 278 17.65 -17.95 6.21
CA VAL A 278 17.01 -17.67 4.94
C VAL A 278 15.58 -18.23 5.00
N ILE A 279 14.59 -17.43 4.61
CA ILE A 279 13.18 -17.83 4.65
C ILE A 279 12.71 -18.24 3.26
N GLU A 280 12.80 -17.32 2.30
CA GLU A 280 12.39 -17.54 0.92
C GLU A 280 13.08 -16.58 -0.03
N MET A 281 12.94 -16.85 -1.33
CA MET A 281 13.38 -15.96 -2.39
C MET A 281 12.34 -15.93 -3.50
N ASN A 282 12.02 -14.73 -3.95
CA ASN A 282 11.15 -14.49 -5.10
C ASN A 282 12.01 -14.13 -6.33
N PRO A 283 12.10 -14.99 -7.39
CA PRO A 283 12.95 -14.76 -8.56
C PRO A 283 12.29 -13.81 -9.58
N ARG A 284 11.69 -12.76 -9.14
CA ARG A 284 10.93 -11.77 -9.91
C ARG A 284 10.85 -10.45 -9.17
N VAL A 285 10.35 -9.40 -9.83
CA VAL A 285 9.93 -8.20 -9.12
C VAL A 285 8.83 -8.55 -8.11
N SER A 286 8.89 -7.92 -6.95
CA SER A 286 7.97 -8.13 -5.83
C SER A 286 7.22 -6.83 -5.50
N ARG A 287 6.33 -6.86 -4.51
CA ARG A 287 5.69 -5.64 -3.99
C ARG A 287 6.72 -4.67 -3.44
N SER A 288 7.63 -5.16 -2.62
CA SER A 288 8.73 -4.37 -2.06
C SER A 288 9.65 -3.77 -3.13
N SER A 289 9.69 -4.32 -4.36
CA SER A 289 10.45 -3.72 -5.46
C SER A 289 9.91 -2.34 -5.88
N ALA A 290 8.59 -2.12 -5.84
CA ALA A 290 8.00 -0.81 -6.11
C ALA A 290 8.38 0.20 -5.03
N LEU A 291 8.20 -0.16 -3.76
CA LEU A 291 8.65 0.63 -2.61
C LEU A 291 10.15 0.95 -2.70
N ALA A 292 10.98 -0.07 -2.88
CA ALA A 292 12.43 0.07 -2.97
C ALA A 292 12.86 1.00 -4.12
N SER A 293 12.22 0.89 -5.29
CA SER A 293 12.50 1.75 -6.44
C SER A 293 12.21 3.23 -6.13
N LYS A 294 11.09 3.52 -5.44
CA LYS A 294 10.72 4.89 -5.05
C LYS A 294 11.60 5.40 -3.89
N ALA A 295 11.91 4.50 -2.95
CA ALA A 295 12.75 4.80 -1.79
C ALA A 295 14.19 5.14 -2.17
N THR A 296 14.74 4.48 -3.18
CA THR A 296 16.17 4.55 -3.51
C THR A 296 16.46 5.22 -4.85
N LEU A 297 15.43 5.58 -5.63
CA LEU A 297 15.60 6.03 -7.03
C LEU A 297 16.34 5.01 -7.92
N PHE A 298 16.40 3.76 -7.52
CA PHE A 298 16.94 2.69 -8.35
C PHE A 298 15.78 2.03 -9.10
N PRO A 299 15.67 2.20 -10.43
CA PRO A 299 14.50 1.76 -11.21
C PRO A 299 14.54 0.24 -11.45
N ILE A 300 14.21 -0.57 -10.44
CA ILE A 300 14.36 -2.04 -10.44
C ILE A 300 13.69 -2.67 -11.67
N ALA A 301 12.44 -2.30 -11.98
CA ALA A 301 11.71 -2.89 -13.09
C ALA A 301 12.38 -2.60 -14.46
N LYS A 302 12.89 -1.39 -14.68
CA LYS A 302 13.64 -1.03 -15.87
C LYS A 302 14.94 -1.81 -15.95
N VAL A 303 15.73 -1.81 -14.86
CA VAL A 303 17.00 -2.52 -14.80
C VAL A 303 16.80 -4.00 -15.05
N ALA A 304 15.84 -4.64 -14.37
CA ALA A 304 15.51 -6.05 -14.57
C ALA A 304 15.09 -6.37 -16.03
N THR A 305 14.34 -5.47 -16.67
CA THR A 305 13.98 -5.60 -18.10
C THR A 305 15.21 -5.59 -19.00
N LEU A 306 16.14 -4.63 -18.79
CA LEU A 306 17.39 -4.54 -19.56
C LEU A 306 18.31 -5.73 -19.31
N LEU A 307 18.42 -6.20 -18.06
CA LEU A 307 19.16 -7.42 -17.72
C LEU A 307 18.59 -8.65 -18.43
N ALA A 308 17.25 -8.77 -18.48
CA ALA A 308 16.56 -9.84 -19.19
C ALA A 308 16.86 -9.85 -20.71
N LEU A 309 17.11 -8.68 -21.30
CA LEU A 309 17.57 -8.55 -22.69
C LEU A 309 19.06 -8.86 -22.87
N GLY A 310 19.80 -9.03 -21.78
CA GLY A 310 21.22 -9.41 -21.79
C GLY A 310 22.19 -8.26 -21.62
N HIS A 311 21.72 -7.04 -21.25
CA HIS A 311 22.60 -5.99 -20.78
C HIS A 311 23.26 -6.36 -19.45
N THR A 312 24.30 -5.65 -19.08
CA THR A 312 24.97 -5.78 -17.79
C THR A 312 24.78 -4.51 -16.96
N LEU A 313 24.91 -4.62 -15.63
CA LEU A 313 24.76 -3.45 -14.74
C LEU A 313 25.76 -2.32 -15.07
N GLU A 314 26.95 -2.69 -15.59
CA GLU A 314 27.95 -1.71 -16.04
C GLU A 314 27.49 -0.92 -17.29
N GLU A 315 26.69 -1.56 -18.16
CA GLU A 315 26.17 -0.95 -19.41
C GLU A 315 24.91 -0.13 -19.17
N ILE A 316 24.20 -0.37 -18.06
CA ILE A 316 22.94 0.28 -17.73
C ILE A 316 23.21 1.56 -16.93
N GLN A 317 22.68 2.67 -17.43
CA GLN A 317 22.66 3.94 -16.72
C GLN A 317 21.32 4.15 -16.02
N ASN A 318 21.37 4.64 -14.80
CA ASN A 318 20.19 5.09 -14.08
C ASN A 318 19.75 6.45 -14.65
N ASP A 319 18.59 6.51 -15.28
CA ASP A 319 18.08 7.73 -15.94
C ASP A 319 17.81 8.86 -14.95
N ILE A 320 17.49 8.52 -13.71
CA ILE A 320 17.10 9.50 -12.68
C ILE A 320 18.36 10.21 -12.17
N THR A 321 19.38 9.42 -11.81
CA THR A 321 20.58 9.93 -11.16
C THR A 321 21.75 10.16 -12.10
N GLN A 322 21.65 9.66 -13.35
CA GLN A 322 22.72 9.69 -14.34
C GLN A 322 23.99 8.92 -13.89
N SER A 323 23.88 8.08 -12.86
CA SER A 323 24.95 7.21 -12.38
C SER A 323 24.87 5.83 -13.04
N THR A 324 25.93 5.01 -12.88
CA THR A 324 25.86 3.58 -13.23
C THR A 324 24.94 2.83 -12.28
N THR A 325 24.32 1.74 -12.75
CA THR A 325 23.51 0.86 -11.91
C THR A 325 24.33 -0.15 -11.10
N CYS A 326 25.67 -0.12 -11.19
CA CYS A 326 26.57 -0.88 -10.32
C CYS A 326 26.82 -0.21 -8.96
N PHE A 327 26.02 0.75 -8.56
CA PHE A 327 26.13 1.49 -7.31
C PHE A 327 25.01 1.07 -6.33
N GLU A 328 25.40 0.66 -5.11
CA GLU A 328 24.43 0.37 -4.04
C GLU A 328 23.92 1.66 -3.43
N PRO A 329 22.59 1.88 -3.37
CA PRO A 329 22.03 3.08 -2.79
C PRO A 329 22.41 3.26 -1.33
N THR A 330 22.68 4.50 -0.93
CA THR A 330 22.90 4.92 0.45
C THR A 330 21.91 6.03 0.79
N LEU A 331 21.04 5.78 1.77
CA LEU A 331 19.96 6.68 2.15
C LEU A 331 20.35 7.46 3.41
N ASP A 332 20.10 8.77 3.44
CA ASP A 332 20.27 9.66 4.59
C ASP A 332 18.93 10.17 5.14
N TYR A 333 17.83 9.56 4.74
CA TYR A 333 16.48 9.74 5.25
C TYR A 333 15.88 8.37 5.59
N ILE A 334 14.78 8.38 6.30
CA ILE A 334 14.06 7.16 6.70
C ILE A 334 12.70 7.14 6.04
N ILE A 335 12.35 5.96 5.57
CA ILE A 335 11.05 5.65 4.98
C ILE A 335 10.33 4.68 5.89
N THR A 336 9.08 4.99 6.19
CA THR A 336 8.15 4.07 6.85
C THR A 336 6.99 3.77 5.91
N LYS A 337 6.73 2.48 5.68
CA LYS A 337 5.56 1.98 4.95
C LYS A 337 4.55 1.46 5.96
N ILE A 338 3.27 1.86 5.81
CA ILE A 338 2.15 1.33 6.59
C ILE A 338 1.14 0.69 5.63
N PRO A 339 0.76 -0.58 5.87
CA PRO A 339 -0.27 -1.25 5.09
C PRO A 339 -1.66 -0.74 5.46
N HIS A 340 -2.55 -0.67 4.47
CA HIS A 340 -3.95 -0.30 4.66
C HIS A 340 -4.87 -1.53 4.66
N PHE A 341 -5.83 -1.54 5.58
CA PHE A 341 -6.80 -2.62 5.75
C PHE A 341 -8.23 -2.07 5.76
N ASP A 342 -9.15 -2.72 5.05
CA ASP A 342 -10.59 -2.35 5.00
C ASP A 342 -11.48 -3.32 5.82
N PHE A 343 -10.98 -3.80 6.95
CA PHE A 343 -11.75 -4.73 7.82
C PHE A 343 -13.07 -4.13 8.30
N GLU A 344 -13.17 -2.82 8.38
CA GLU A 344 -14.41 -2.15 8.80
C GLU A 344 -15.59 -2.44 7.86
N LYS A 345 -15.31 -2.77 6.59
CA LYS A 345 -16.33 -3.19 5.62
C LYS A 345 -16.78 -4.63 5.81
N PHE A 346 -16.03 -5.44 6.55
CA PHE A 346 -16.29 -6.86 6.78
C PHE A 346 -16.28 -7.19 8.27
N PRO A 347 -17.32 -6.79 9.02
CA PRO A 347 -17.31 -6.86 10.50
C PRO A 347 -17.25 -8.28 11.08
N GLN A 348 -17.50 -9.31 10.26
CA GLN A 348 -17.44 -10.71 10.70
C GLN A 348 -16.09 -11.38 10.40
N VAL A 349 -15.16 -10.68 9.73
CA VAL A 349 -13.86 -11.24 9.35
C VAL A 349 -12.90 -11.17 10.54
N ASP A 350 -12.12 -12.23 10.74
CA ASP A 350 -11.02 -12.22 11.69
C ASP A 350 -9.93 -11.21 11.28
N THR A 351 -9.72 -10.22 12.14
CA THR A 351 -8.72 -9.16 11.94
C THR A 351 -7.31 -9.55 12.39
N THR A 352 -7.13 -10.77 12.89
CA THR A 352 -5.80 -11.26 13.30
C THR A 352 -4.91 -11.39 12.08
N LEU A 353 -3.78 -10.71 12.09
CA LEU A 353 -2.78 -10.80 11.03
C LEU A 353 -1.99 -12.11 11.17
N GLY A 354 -1.51 -12.62 10.05
CA GLY A 354 -0.79 -13.90 10.01
C GLY A 354 0.02 -14.03 8.74
N THR A 355 0.35 -15.25 8.35
CA THR A 355 1.15 -15.54 7.15
C THR A 355 0.41 -15.32 5.83
N SER A 356 -0.92 -15.20 5.87
CA SER A 356 -1.75 -14.85 4.70
C SER A 356 -1.99 -13.35 4.68
N MET A 357 -1.69 -12.72 3.56
CA MET A 357 -1.85 -11.28 3.38
C MET A 357 -3.31 -10.84 3.39
N LYS A 358 -3.61 -9.76 4.11
CA LYS A 358 -4.95 -9.18 4.27
C LYS A 358 -5.03 -7.69 3.86
N SER A 359 -3.90 -7.00 3.77
CA SER A 359 -3.85 -5.60 3.33
C SER A 359 -4.17 -5.46 1.83
N ILE A 360 -4.71 -4.32 1.45
CA ILE A 360 -5.14 -4.01 0.08
C ILE A 360 -4.40 -2.83 -0.55
N GLY A 361 -3.69 -2.07 0.23
CA GLY A 361 -2.85 -0.95 -0.21
C GLY A 361 -1.83 -0.59 0.84
N GLU A 362 -1.03 0.43 0.55
CA GLU A 362 -0.01 0.93 1.47
C GLU A 362 0.27 2.42 1.27
N VAL A 363 0.85 3.04 2.27
CA VAL A 363 1.35 4.41 2.23
C VAL A 363 2.81 4.45 2.64
N MET A 364 3.51 5.46 2.17
CA MET A 364 4.92 5.71 2.46
C MET A 364 5.09 7.09 3.07
N GLY A 365 5.68 7.15 4.27
CA GLY A 365 6.13 8.40 4.89
C GLY A 365 7.64 8.53 4.78
N ILE A 366 8.14 9.71 4.40
CA ILE A 366 9.58 10.03 4.31
C ILE A 366 9.90 11.12 5.33
N GLY A 367 10.95 10.92 6.11
CA GLY A 367 11.39 11.89 7.11
C GLY A 367 12.87 11.80 7.44
N GLY A 368 13.40 12.79 8.16
CA GLY A 368 14.78 12.82 8.65
C GLY A 368 15.01 11.91 9.88
N SER A 369 13.95 11.33 10.43
CA SER A 369 13.99 10.41 11.55
C SER A 369 12.89 9.36 11.45
N PHE A 370 13.03 8.26 12.21
CA PHE A 370 11.97 7.24 12.31
C PHE A 370 10.65 7.84 12.81
N LYS A 371 10.68 8.68 13.85
CA LYS A 371 9.48 9.34 14.37
C LYS A 371 8.75 10.13 13.29
N GLU A 372 9.47 10.97 12.56
CA GLU A 372 8.90 11.81 11.52
C GLU A 372 8.29 10.98 10.38
N SER A 373 9.03 9.98 9.89
CA SER A 373 8.54 9.11 8.80
C SER A 373 7.33 8.28 9.24
N LEU A 374 7.35 7.75 10.47
CA LEU A 374 6.25 6.99 11.06
C LEU A 374 4.97 7.85 11.20
N MET A 375 5.11 9.05 11.79
CA MET A 375 3.95 9.91 12.02
C MET A 375 3.30 10.37 10.71
N LYS A 376 4.09 10.70 9.68
CA LYS A 376 3.58 10.99 8.34
C LYS A 376 2.84 9.81 7.71
N ALA A 377 3.37 8.60 7.85
CA ALA A 377 2.72 7.41 7.33
C ALA A 377 1.40 7.10 8.07
N LEU A 378 1.37 7.22 9.41
CA LEU A 378 0.17 7.05 10.23
C LEU A 378 -0.91 8.08 9.90
N GLU A 379 -0.54 9.34 9.68
CA GLU A 379 -1.46 10.41 9.30
C GLU A 379 -2.08 10.16 7.93
N SER A 380 -1.31 9.62 7.01
CA SER A 380 -1.75 9.29 5.65
C SER A 380 -2.82 8.20 5.61
N ASP A 381 -2.79 7.26 6.54
CA ASP A 381 -3.79 6.20 6.66
C ASP A 381 -4.94 6.56 7.63
N TYR A 382 -5.02 7.81 8.07
CA TYR A 382 -6.03 8.32 9.00
C TYR A 382 -6.09 7.61 10.36
N LEU A 383 -5.07 6.84 10.70
CA LEU A 383 -4.99 6.14 11.99
C LEU A 383 -4.90 7.13 13.18
N LEU A 384 -4.39 8.34 12.93
CA LEU A 384 -4.23 9.37 13.95
C LEU A 384 -5.49 10.22 14.19
N LYS A 385 -6.51 10.14 13.32
CA LYS A 385 -7.69 11.03 13.38
C LYS A 385 -8.35 11.11 14.75
N ASN A 386 -8.38 10.01 15.49
CA ASN A 386 -8.99 9.93 16.82
C ASN A 386 -7.98 9.47 17.89
N LEU A 387 -6.67 9.69 17.66
CA LEU A 387 -5.64 9.23 18.58
C LEU A 387 -5.81 9.81 19.98
N HIS A 388 -6.13 11.11 20.09
CA HIS A 388 -6.37 11.75 21.38
C HIS A 388 -7.47 11.03 22.19
N ALA A 389 -8.65 10.86 21.58
CA ALA A 389 -9.76 10.16 22.23
C ALA A 389 -9.43 8.69 22.53
N PHE A 390 -8.67 8.03 21.64
CA PHE A 390 -8.25 6.66 21.86
C PHE A 390 -7.30 6.51 23.04
N LEU A 391 -6.34 7.43 23.21
CA LEU A 391 -5.42 7.41 24.35
C LEU A 391 -6.09 7.77 25.67
N GLU A 392 -7.22 8.49 25.65
CA GLU A 392 -8.02 8.81 26.84
C GLU A 392 -9.04 7.73 27.23
N GLN A 393 -9.34 6.81 26.31
CA GLN A 393 -10.29 5.74 26.57
C GLN A 393 -9.73 4.80 27.64
N PRO A 394 -10.43 4.56 28.78
CA PRO A 394 -9.95 3.58 29.75
C PRO A 394 -10.04 2.18 29.16
N LEU A 395 -8.90 1.50 29.08
CA LEU A 395 -8.81 0.10 28.65
C LEU A 395 -8.43 -0.78 29.85
N GLU A 396 -9.09 -1.95 29.96
CA GLU A 396 -8.65 -2.93 30.93
C GLU A 396 -7.25 -3.47 30.60
N LEU A 397 -6.38 -3.53 31.59
CA LEU A 397 -4.97 -3.95 31.39
C LEU A 397 -4.85 -5.32 30.72
N GLU A 398 -5.70 -6.28 31.09
CA GLU A 398 -5.65 -7.61 30.47
C GLU A 398 -6.14 -7.60 29.02
N PHE A 399 -7.12 -6.75 28.68
CA PHE A 399 -7.50 -6.52 27.29
C PHE A 399 -6.36 -5.92 26.51
N LEU A 400 -5.71 -4.88 27.01
CA LEU A 400 -4.55 -4.22 26.36
C LEU A 400 -3.40 -5.22 26.13
N LYS A 401 -3.05 -6.02 27.14
CA LYS A 401 -2.03 -7.07 27.00
C LYS A 401 -2.41 -8.12 25.96
N LYS A 402 -3.68 -8.48 25.87
CA LYS A 402 -4.20 -9.41 24.85
C LYS A 402 -4.02 -8.82 23.45
N GLU A 403 -4.41 -7.57 23.24
CA GLU A 403 -4.28 -6.91 21.94
C GLU A 403 -2.83 -6.67 21.53
N LEU A 404 -1.92 -6.44 22.47
CA LEU A 404 -0.47 -6.38 22.20
C LEU A 404 0.12 -7.74 21.75
N ARG A 405 -0.38 -8.86 22.32
CA ARG A 405 0.06 -10.21 21.91
C ARG A 405 -0.52 -10.64 20.57
N ARG A 406 -1.73 -10.19 20.26
CA ARG A 406 -2.43 -10.53 19.03
C ARG A 406 -1.98 -9.63 17.89
N PRO A 407 -1.39 -10.15 16.80
CA PRO A 407 -1.12 -9.38 15.61
C PRO A 407 -2.43 -8.80 15.03
N ASN A 408 -2.54 -7.49 14.97
CA ASN A 408 -3.73 -6.83 14.44
C ASN A 408 -3.37 -5.44 13.86
N PRO A 409 -4.19 -4.84 12.98
CA PRO A 409 -3.88 -3.55 12.35
C PRO A 409 -3.67 -2.39 13.32
N LYS A 410 -4.28 -2.44 14.51
CA LYS A 410 -4.20 -1.38 15.53
C LYS A 410 -3.12 -1.63 16.59
N ARG A 411 -2.29 -2.69 16.45
CA ARG A 411 -1.30 -3.06 17.48
C ARG A 411 -0.37 -1.92 17.86
N LEU A 412 0.03 -1.09 16.90
CA LEU A 412 0.85 0.08 17.17
C LEU A 412 0.12 1.11 18.05
N LEU A 413 -1.17 1.35 17.79
CA LEU A 413 -1.99 2.24 18.63
C LEU A 413 -2.15 1.67 20.04
N TYR A 414 -2.29 0.36 20.18
CA TYR A 414 -2.30 -0.29 21.51
C TYR A 414 -0.95 -0.17 22.21
N ALA A 415 0.18 -0.19 21.49
CA ALA A 415 1.48 0.10 22.07
C ALA A 415 1.59 1.55 22.55
N MET A 416 1.08 2.52 21.78
CA MET A 416 0.98 3.92 22.20
C MET A 416 0.12 4.07 23.45
N HIS A 417 -1.03 3.39 23.50
CA HIS A 417 -1.91 3.39 24.68
C HIS A 417 -1.23 2.75 25.90
N ALA A 418 -0.49 1.67 25.72
CA ALA A 418 0.26 1.03 26.79
C ALA A 418 1.29 1.99 27.43
N PHE A 419 1.92 2.84 26.62
CA PHE A 419 2.86 3.85 27.13
C PHE A 419 2.13 5.00 27.83
N SER A 420 0.92 5.36 27.42
CA SER A 420 0.09 6.34 28.19
C SER A 420 -0.34 5.78 29.54
N ASP A 421 -0.56 4.46 29.65
CA ASP A 421 -0.86 3.74 30.90
C ASP A 421 0.41 3.36 31.71
N SER A 422 1.59 3.90 31.33
CA SER A 422 2.86 3.74 32.04
C SER A 422 3.48 2.35 32.01
N LEU A 423 3.14 1.47 31.03
CA LEU A 423 3.87 0.25 30.81
C LEU A 423 5.31 0.57 30.36
N SER A 424 6.23 -0.29 30.78
CA SER A 424 7.65 -0.17 30.36
C SER A 424 7.85 -0.69 28.93
N VAL A 425 8.93 -0.28 28.29
CA VAL A 425 9.34 -0.79 26.98
C VAL A 425 9.54 -2.31 27.02
N ASP A 426 10.15 -2.83 28.10
CA ASP A 426 10.40 -4.26 28.26
C ASP A 426 9.09 -5.07 28.36
N GLU A 427 8.07 -4.55 29.06
CA GLU A 427 6.75 -5.17 29.12
C GLU A 427 6.08 -5.22 27.75
N VAL A 428 6.05 -4.09 27.03
CA VAL A 428 5.45 -4.04 25.69
C VAL A 428 6.22 -4.94 24.71
N HIS A 429 7.56 -4.92 24.77
CA HIS A 429 8.42 -5.81 23.97
C HIS A 429 8.11 -7.28 24.23
N SER A 430 8.04 -7.69 25.51
CA SER A 430 7.75 -9.09 25.88
C SER A 430 6.41 -9.60 25.37
N LEU A 431 5.46 -8.70 25.13
CA LEU A 431 4.12 -9.01 24.62
C LEU A 431 4.05 -8.99 23.09
N SER A 432 4.66 -7.98 22.47
CA SER A 432 4.52 -7.68 21.03
C SER A 432 5.67 -8.20 20.19
N PHE A 433 6.84 -8.45 20.79
CA PHE A 433 8.12 -8.72 20.13
C PHE A 433 8.62 -7.61 19.20
N ILE A 434 7.99 -6.43 19.19
CA ILE A 434 8.51 -5.26 18.48
C ILE A 434 9.85 -4.88 19.10
N ASP A 435 10.85 -4.56 18.27
CA ASP A 435 12.19 -4.22 18.75
C ASP A 435 12.17 -3.02 19.73
N PRO A 436 12.91 -3.09 20.83
CA PRO A 436 12.98 -2.00 21.81
C PRO A 436 13.39 -0.65 21.24
N TYR A 437 14.15 -0.61 20.14
CA TYR A 437 14.49 0.63 19.45
C TYR A 437 13.21 1.36 19.00
N PHE A 438 12.34 0.69 18.25
CA PHE A 438 11.09 1.29 17.76
C PHE A 438 10.14 1.64 18.92
N LEU A 439 10.06 0.79 19.93
CA LEU A 439 9.23 1.05 21.11
C LEU A 439 9.69 2.27 21.90
N ASN A 440 10.98 2.53 22.03
CA ASN A 440 11.52 3.74 22.66
C ASN A 440 11.12 4.99 21.87
N GLU A 441 11.28 4.97 20.53
CA GLU A 441 10.90 6.09 19.67
C GLU A 441 9.40 6.40 19.77
N ILE A 442 8.56 5.36 19.79
CA ILE A 442 7.09 5.49 19.95
C ILE A 442 6.75 6.04 21.34
N LYS A 443 7.44 5.57 22.38
CA LYS A 443 7.25 6.07 23.75
C LYS A 443 7.54 7.56 23.86
N GLU A 444 8.61 8.04 23.21
CA GLU A 444 8.93 9.49 23.20
C GLU A 444 7.85 10.30 22.49
N ILE A 445 7.24 9.79 21.42
CA ILE A 445 6.09 10.43 20.77
C ILE A 445 4.92 10.53 21.76
N VAL A 446 4.58 9.44 22.43
CA VAL A 446 3.48 9.42 23.41
C VAL A 446 3.73 10.40 24.57
N GLN A 447 4.96 10.45 25.08
CA GLN A 447 5.33 11.40 26.14
C GLN A 447 5.12 12.84 25.69
N ALA A 448 5.57 13.20 24.48
CA ALA A 448 5.35 14.54 23.93
C ALA A 448 3.85 14.86 23.77
N LEU A 449 3.03 13.90 23.37
CA LEU A 449 1.58 14.08 23.27
C LEU A 449 0.90 14.28 24.64
N LEU A 450 1.34 13.56 25.67
CA LEU A 450 0.83 13.72 27.02
C LEU A 450 1.23 15.07 27.62
N GLU A 451 2.46 15.53 27.35
CA GLU A 451 2.93 16.86 27.77
C GLU A 451 2.12 17.98 27.10
N LEU A 452 1.70 17.82 25.85
CA LEU A 452 0.83 18.77 25.15
C LEU A 452 -0.51 18.97 25.87
N LYS A 453 -1.08 17.91 26.44
CA LYS A 453 -2.37 17.96 27.14
C LYS A 453 -2.33 18.87 28.37
N GLU A 454 -1.21 18.88 29.07
CA GLU A 454 -1.02 19.65 30.31
C GLU A 454 -0.40 21.05 30.06
N ALA A 455 -0.02 21.34 28.79
CA ALA A 455 0.70 22.56 28.45
C ALA A 455 -0.19 23.82 28.49
N ASP A 456 0.42 24.95 28.89
CA ASP A 456 -0.18 26.26 28.63
C ASP A 456 -0.15 26.56 27.14
N LYS A 457 -1.33 26.61 26.52
CA LYS A 457 -1.51 26.76 25.06
C LYS A 457 -0.81 28.00 24.52
N GLN A 458 -0.96 29.15 25.20
CA GLN A 458 -0.41 30.41 24.74
C GLN A 458 1.13 30.44 24.85
N ALA A 459 1.66 29.93 25.93
CA ALA A 459 3.10 29.80 26.12
C ALA A 459 3.71 28.88 25.08
N LEU A 460 3.11 27.71 24.85
CA LEU A 460 3.57 26.72 23.85
C LEU A 460 3.55 27.27 22.43
N LEU A 461 2.44 27.89 22.02
CA LEU A 461 2.29 28.46 20.67
C LEU A 461 3.20 29.68 20.43
N SER A 462 3.76 30.28 21.49
CA SER A 462 4.71 31.38 21.40
C SER A 462 6.17 30.93 21.46
N ASP A 463 6.45 29.66 21.81
CA ASP A 463 7.81 29.13 21.90
C ASP A 463 8.21 28.36 20.63
N LYS A 464 9.07 29.01 19.83
CA LYS A 464 9.62 28.43 18.60
C LYS A 464 10.33 27.10 18.81
N ASN A 465 11.07 26.94 19.91
CA ASN A 465 11.88 25.73 20.14
C ASN A 465 10.99 24.54 20.48
N THR A 466 9.97 24.74 21.29
CA THR A 466 9.00 23.69 21.63
C THR A 466 8.23 23.26 20.38
N LEU A 467 7.65 24.20 19.61
CA LEU A 467 6.98 23.86 18.36
C LEU A 467 7.91 23.18 17.36
N PHE A 468 9.15 23.64 17.21
CA PHE A 468 10.15 22.98 16.35
C PHE A 468 10.43 21.54 16.80
N GLY A 469 10.55 21.29 18.10
CA GLY A 469 10.75 19.96 18.66
C GLY A 469 9.60 19.01 18.30
N LEU A 470 8.35 19.45 18.50
CA LEU A 470 7.14 18.69 18.17
C LEU A 470 7.05 18.40 16.65
N LYS A 471 7.26 19.42 15.83
CA LYS A 471 7.24 19.27 14.37
C LYS A 471 8.36 18.33 13.87
N SER A 472 9.55 18.38 14.49
CA SER A 472 10.66 17.49 14.17
C SER A 472 10.40 16.02 14.52
N MET A 473 9.45 15.75 15.42
CA MET A 473 8.96 14.39 15.69
C MET A 473 7.90 13.94 14.68
N GLY A 474 7.47 14.81 13.75
CA GLY A 474 6.41 14.53 12.78
C GLY A 474 5.00 14.77 13.29
N LEU A 475 4.81 15.45 14.43
CA LEU A 475 3.47 15.79 14.91
C LEU A 475 2.84 16.86 14.01
N SER A 476 1.72 16.53 13.36
CA SER A 476 1.01 17.47 12.50
C SER A 476 0.31 18.59 13.27
N ASP A 477 0.00 19.68 12.58
CA ASP A 477 -0.77 20.79 13.17
C ASP A 477 -2.14 20.30 13.67
N ALA A 478 -2.78 19.42 12.93
CA ALA A 478 -4.06 18.80 13.32
C ALA A 478 -3.93 17.96 14.60
N LEU A 479 -2.86 17.17 14.73
CA LEU A 479 -2.62 16.35 15.92
C LEU A 479 -2.30 17.22 17.12
N ILE A 480 -1.41 18.20 17.01
CA ILE A 480 -1.10 19.17 18.07
C ILE A 480 -2.37 19.89 18.51
N ALA A 481 -3.17 20.39 17.56
CA ALA A 481 -4.42 21.08 17.82
C ALA A 481 -5.42 20.22 18.59
N SER A 482 -5.53 18.93 18.25
CA SER A 482 -6.45 17.98 18.91
C SER A 482 -6.13 17.81 20.40
N PHE A 483 -4.84 17.73 20.76
CA PHE A 483 -4.39 17.61 22.15
C PHE A 483 -4.50 18.94 22.93
N LEU A 484 -4.31 20.07 22.26
CA LEU A 484 -4.49 21.39 22.85
C LEU A 484 -5.98 21.81 22.93
N GLY A 485 -6.89 21.12 22.23
CA GLY A 485 -8.30 21.51 22.13
C GLY A 485 -8.49 22.88 21.46
N ILE A 486 -7.82 23.11 20.33
CA ILE A 486 -7.88 24.32 19.49
C ILE A 486 -8.07 23.94 18.01
N ALA A 487 -8.23 24.93 17.13
CA ALA A 487 -8.32 24.67 15.71
C ALA A 487 -6.92 24.43 15.07
N GLU A 488 -6.83 23.55 14.06
CA GLU A 488 -5.59 23.29 13.31
C GLU A 488 -4.97 24.59 12.77
N LEU A 489 -5.78 25.50 12.24
CA LEU A 489 -5.32 26.78 11.69
C LEU A 489 -4.70 27.70 12.74
N GLU A 490 -5.02 27.56 14.02
CA GLU A 490 -4.36 28.32 15.09
C GLU A 490 -2.92 27.88 15.29
N VAL A 491 -2.66 26.57 15.25
CA VAL A 491 -1.28 26.03 15.29
C VAL A 491 -0.50 26.50 14.07
N ARG A 492 -1.11 26.44 12.88
CA ARG A 492 -0.49 26.92 11.64
C ARG A 492 -0.13 28.40 11.75
N GLN A 493 -1.05 29.26 12.18
CA GLN A 493 -0.82 30.70 12.34
C GLN A 493 0.33 30.98 13.32
N ALA A 494 0.41 30.23 14.42
CA ALA A 494 1.52 30.33 15.37
C ALA A 494 2.86 29.98 14.72
N ARG A 495 2.92 28.89 13.96
CA ARG A 495 4.14 28.50 13.20
C ARG A 495 4.54 29.56 12.18
N GLU A 496 3.58 30.09 11.42
CA GLU A 496 3.84 31.16 10.43
C GLU A 496 4.36 32.44 11.10
N ALA A 497 3.78 32.84 12.24
CA ALA A 497 4.25 33.98 13.01
C ALA A 497 5.67 33.81 13.57
N LEU A 498 6.06 32.59 13.85
CA LEU A 498 7.41 32.22 14.31
C LEU A 498 8.39 31.93 13.15
N GLU A 499 7.96 32.08 11.90
CA GLU A 499 8.73 31.70 10.70
C GLU A 499 9.23 30.24 10.81
N LEU A 500 8.36 29.34 11.21
CA LEU A 500 8.64 27.91 11.36
C LEU A 500 7.98 27.11 10.22
N HIS A 501 8.76 26.83 9.20
CA HIS A 501 8.33 26.07 8.02
C HIS A 501 9.21 24.83 7.80
N PRO A 502 8.67 23.75 7.25
CA PRO A 502 9.48 22.61 6.83
C PRO A 502 10.36 23.00 5.64
N LYS A 503 11.48 22.31 5.53
CA LYS A 503 12.32 22.43 4.33
C LYS A 503 12.00 21.28 3.39
N MET A 504 12.04 21.56 2.07
CA MET A 504 11.85 20.55 1.04
C MET A 504 13.18 19.97 0.60
N TYR A 505 13.29 18.66 0.66
CA TYR A 505 14.46 17.90 0.27
C TYR A 505 14.15 16.97 -0.89
N GLN A 506 15.20 16.62 -1.65
CA GLN A 506 15.09 15.63 -2.71
C GLN A 506 15.31 14.23 -2.15
N VAL A 507 14.55 13.26 -2.65
CA VAL A 507 14.88 11.85 -2.47
C VAL A 507 16.17 11.59 -3.27
N ASP A 508 17.16 10.94 -2.68
CA ASP A 508 18.49 10.74 -3.28
C ASP A 508 19.05 9.36 -2.90
N LEU A 509 19.73 8.72 -3.83
CA LEU A 509 20.34 7.39 -3.62
C LEU A 509 21.80 7.44 -3.17
N SER A 510 22.41 8.61 -3.12
CA SER A 510 23.84 8.79 -2.85
C SER A 510 24.15 9.53 -1.56
N ALA A 511 23.18 9.67 -0.66
CA ALA A 511 23.30 10.49 0.54
C ALA A 511 23.89 11.89 0.22
N ASN A 512 23.46 12.46 -0.92
CA ASN A 512 23.89 13.75 -1.44
C ASN A 512 25.39 13.89 -1.79
N GLU A 513 26.09 12.78 -1.97
CA GLU A 513 27.48 12.82 -2.44
C GLU A 513 27.59 13.32 -3.90
N PHE A 514 26.57 13.04 -4.72
CA PHE A 514 26.48 13.43 -6.12
C PHE A 514 25.20 14.23 -6.39
N LYS A 515 25.23 15.10 -7.38
CA LYS A 515 24.02 15.79 -7.83
C LYS A 515 23.09 14.79 -8.51
N SER A 516 21.90 14.61 -7.94
CA SER A 516 20.87 13.74 -8.47
C SER A 516 19.66 14.58 -8.89
N PRO A 517 19.42 14.82 -10.18
CA PRO A 517 18.23 15.54 -10.64
C PRO A 517 17.02 14.61 -10.54
N THR A 518 16.33 14.62 -9.40
CA THR A 518 15.12 13.85 -9.17
C THR A 518 13.90 14.77 -9.09
N PRO A 519 12.73 14.36 -9.61
CA PRO A 519 11.49 15.09 -9.38
C PRO A 519 10.88 14.84 -8.01
N TYR A 520 11.42 13.90 -7.20
CA TYR A 520 10.85 13.45 -5.93
C TYR A 520 11.29 14.34 -4.77
N LEU A 521 10.30 14.90 -4.08
CA LEU A 521 10.50 15.79 -2.95
C LEU A 521 9.74 15.27 -1.72
N TYR A 522 10.30 15.56 -0.56
CA TYR A 522 9.64 15.41 0.74
C TYR A 522 9.96 16.59 1.64
N SER A 523 9.11 16.88 2.61
CA SER A 523 9.32 17.93 3.60
C SER A 523 9.94 17.36 4.88
N THR A 524 10.70 18.16 5.61
CA THR A 524 11.16 17.80 6.96
C THR A 524 11.52 19.05 7.77
N TYR A 525 11.31 18.96 9.08
CA TYR A 525 11.81 19.94 10.03
C TYR A 525 13.20 19.60 10.59
N ALA A 526 13.71 18.40 10.28
CA ALA A 526 15.02 17.97 10.72
C ALA A 526 16.15 18.89 10.19
N PRO A 527 17.11 19.31 11.03
CA PRO A 527 18.12 20.30 10.64
C PRO A 527 19.30 19.71 9.87
N PHE A 528 19.27 18.44 9.48
CA PHE A 528 20.46 17.63 9.32
C PHE A 528 21.35 17.93 8.11
N PHE A 529 20.89 18.50 7.01
CA PHE A 529 21.75 18.64 5.83
C PHE A 529 21.60 19.99 5.12
N PRO A 530 22.52 20.95 5.38
CA PRO A 530 22.50 22.27 4.73
C PRO A 530 22.67 22.23 3.20
N SER A 531 23.16 21.12 2.66
CA SER A 531 23.52 20.97 1.24
C SER A 531 22.39 20.46 0.36
N HIS A 532 21.35 19.81 0.92
CA HIS A 532 20.18 19.36 0.16
C HIS A 532 19.28 20.54 -0.20
N LYS A 533 19.47 21.09 -1.36
CA LYS A 533 18.55 22.11 -1.89
C LYS A 533 17.54 21.43 -2.79
N ALA A 534 16.26 21.71 -2.52
CA ALA A 534 15.23 21.36 -3.48
C ALA A 534 15.54 21.95 -4.85
N PRO A 535 15.18 21.28 -5.96
CA PRO A 535 15.43 21.74 -7.30
C PRO A 535 14.82 23.13 -7.51
N PRO A 536 15.38 23.91 -8.47
CA PRO A 536 14.79 25.20 -8.83
C PRO A 536 13.34 24.98 -9.32
N LYS A 537 12.46 25.88 -8.92
CA LYS A 537 11.04 25.85 -9.33
C LYS A 537 10.92 26.03 -10.85
N SER A 538 9.95 25.36 -11.46
CA SER A 538 9.60 25.57 -12.86
C SER A 538 9.14 27.01 -13.10
N THR A 539 9.55 27.59 -14.23
CA THR A 539 9.05 28.88 -14.72
C THR A 539 7.78 28.75 -15.58
N ARG A 540 7.38 27.52 -15.92
CA ARG A 540 6.11 27.26 -16.61
C ARG A 540 4.93 27.42 -15.67
N GLN A 541 3.73 27.63 -16.24
CA GLN A 541 2.50 27.57 -15.46
C GLN A 541 2.32 26.17 -14.88
N LYS A 542 1.93 26.10 -13.61
CA LYS A 542 1.86 24.89 -12.80
C LYS A 542 0.44 24.52 -12.45
N VAL A 543 0.18 23.24 -12.35
CA VAL A 543 -1.06 22.67 -11.84
C VAL A 543 -0.71 21.60 -10.81
N ILE A 544 -1.28 21.70 -9.62
CA ILE A 544 -1.16 20.66 -8.59
C ILE A 544 -2.29 19.65 -8.77
N LEU A 545 -1.93 18.39 -8.86
CA LEU A 545 -2.82 17.24 -8.89
C LEU A 545 -2.68 16.49 -7.55
N ILE A 546 -3.78 16.27 -6.85
CA ILE A 546 -3.77 15.53 -5.57
C ILE A 546 -4.22 14.10 -5.82
N GLY A 547 -3.41 13.12 -5.38
CA GLY A 547 -3.65 11.70 -5.52
C GLY A 547 -4.63 11.12 -4.50
N SER A 548 -4.73 9.79 -4.47
CA SER A 548 -5.69 9.05 -3.65
C SER A 548 -5.14 8.56 -2.31
N SER A 549 -3.81 8.64 -2.09
CA SER A 549 -3.13 7.96 -0.98
C SER A 549 -3.22 6.42 -1.12
N ALA A 550 -3.34 5.65 -0.04
CA ALA A 550 -3.45 4.20 -0.09
C ALA A 550 -4.61 3.73 -0.98
N ASN A 551 -4.41 2.61 -1.66
CA ASN A 551 -5.51 1.89 -2.29
C ASN A 551 -6.49 1.39 -1.23
N LYS A 552 -7.78 1.50 -1.51
CA LYS A 552 -8.90 1.12 -0.64
C LYS A 552 -9.99 0.48 -1.48
N ILE A 553 -10.87 -0.26 -0.84
CA ILE A 553 -12.09 -0.72 -1.53
C ILE A 553 -12.91 0.51 -1.95
N GLY A 554 -13.13 0.64 -3.26
CA GLY A 554 -13.79 1.80 -3.88
C GLY A 554 -12.86 2.97 -4.25
N VAL A 555 -11.55 2.88 -3.98
CA VAL A 555 -10.53 3.85 -4.41
C VAL A 555 -9.27 3.08 -4.79
N GLY A 556 -9.25 2.52 -5.97
CA GLY A 556 -8.17 1.66 -6.44
C GLY A 556 -7.36 2.27 -7.60
N MET A 557 -6.88 1.40 -8.48
CA MET A 557 -6.01 1.78 -9.60
C MET A 557 -6.69 2.64 -10.66
N GLU A 558 -8.02 2.69 -10.71
CA GLU A 558 -8.78 3.57 -11.61
C GLU A 558 -8.51 5.06 -11.34
N PHE A 559 -8.28 5.43 -10.09
CA PHE A 559 -7.90 6.81 -9.74
C PHE A 559 -6.44 7.11 -10.10
N ASP A 560 -5.55 6.15 -9.98
CA ASP A 560 -4.17 6.28 -10.45
C ASP A 560 -4.10 6.42 -11.97
N TYR A 561 -4.94 5.66 -12.69
CA TYR A 561 -5.11 5.78 -14.14
C TYR A 561 -5.54 7.20 -14.53
N ALA A 562 -6.60 7.73 -13.91
CA ALA A 562 -7.10 9.07 -14.17
C ALA A 562 -6.06 10.16 -13.84
N LEU A 563 -5.39 10.05 -12.70
CA LEU A 563 -4.37 10.99 -12.25
C LEU A 563 -3.15 11.00 -13.20
N THR A 564 -2.69 9.83 -13.61
CA THR A 564 -1.60 9.65 -14.56
C THR A 564 -1.93 10.31 -15.90
N HIS A 565 -3.10 10.03 -16.46
CA HIS A 565 -3.55 10.63 -17.70
C HIS A 565 -3.73 12.15 -17.61
N ALA A 566 -4.24 12.66 -16.49
CA ALA A 566 -4.34 14.10 -16.25
C ALA A 566 -2.96 14.76 -16.27
N SER A 567 -1.98 14.17 -15.62
CA SER A 567 -0.60 14.66 -15.63
C SER A 567 -0.01 14.68 -17.05
N LEU A 568 -0.16 13.58 -17.79
CA LEU A 568 0.33 13.49 -19.18
C LEU A 568 -0.37 14.49 -20.12
N ALA A 569 -1.67 14.74 -19.91
CA ALA A 569 -2.42 15.73 -20.67
C ALA A 569 -1.91 17.15 -20.40
N LEU A 570 -1.67 17.52 -19.14
CA LEU A 570 -1.09 18.81 -18.77
C LEU A 570 0.31 19.02 -19.38
N LYS A 571 1.17 17.99 -19.38
CA LYS A 571 2.47 18.03 -20.07
C LYS A 571 2.31 18.33 -21.58
N LYS A 572 1.37 17.65 -22.24
CA LYS A 572 1.08 17.90 -23.68
C LYS A 572 0.57 19.33 -23.94
N MET A 573 -0.10 19.95 -22.97
CA MET A 573 -0.52 21.36 -23.04
C MET A 573 0.61 22.35 -22.73
N GLY A 574 1.82 21.89 -22.43
CA GLY A 574 2.96 22.75 -22.06
C GLY A 574 2.94 23.23 -20.62
N LEU A 575 2.03 22.74 -19.80
CA LEU A 575 1.95 23.04 -18.38
C LEU A 575 2.92 22.14 -17.58
N SER A 576 3.19 22.53 -16.35
CA SER A 576 4.04 21.76 -15.43
C SER A 576 3.16 21.09 -14.36
N PRO A 577 2.86 19.79 -14.49
CA PRO A 577 2.09 19.07 -13.49
C PRO A 577 2.96 18.79 -12.26
N ILE A 578 2.38 19.03 -11.09
CA ILE A 578 2.90 18.71 -9.78
C ILE A 578 1.95 17.68 -9.15
N ILE A 579 2.44 16.54 -8.72
CA ILE A 579 1.62 15.53 -8.04
C ILE A 579 1.95 15.55 -6.54
N ILE A 580 0.92 15.45 -5.71
CA ILE A 580 1.01 15.17 -4.27
C ILE A 580 0.39 13.80 -4.06
N ASN A 581 1.19 12.82 -3.71
CA ASN A 581 0.73 11.47 -3.41
C ASN A 581 1.82 10.73 -2.61
N ASN A 582 1.39 9.81 -1.75
CA ASN A 582 2.30 9.03 -0.91
C ASN A 582 2.11 7.51 -1.03
N ASN A 583 1.44 7.09 -2.08
CA ASN A 583 1.30 5.68 -2.44
C ASN A 583 2.51 5.24 -3.29
N PRO A 584 3.39 4.35 -2.80
CA PRO A 584 4.57 3.93 -3.55
C PRO A 584 4.27 2.96 -4.69
N GLU A 585 3.08 2.36 -4.72
CA GLU A 585 2.72 1.31 -5.68
C GLU A 585 2.25 1.86 -7.04
N THR A 586 1.95 3.16 -7.14
CA THR A 586 1.25 3.77 -8.27
C THR A 586 2.17 4.26 -9.39
N ILE A 587 1.64 4.37 -10.60
CA ILE A 587 2.32 4.96 -11.76
C ILE A 587 2.32 6.49 -11.69
N SER A 588 1.31 7.10 -11.07
CA SER A 588 1.30 8.55 -10.85
C SER A 588 2.51 9.03 -10.05
N THR A 589 3.07 8.16 -9.20
CA THR A 589 4.30 8.43 -8.45
C THR A 589 5.58 7.98 -9.17
N ASP A 590 5.52 7.66 -10.46
CA ASP A 590 6.72 7.38 -11.25
C ASP A 590 7.43 8.67 -11.68
N HIS A 591 8.76 8.60 -11.82
CA HIS A 591 9.63 9.75 -12.06
C HIS A 591 9.34 10.49 -13.37
N ASP A 592 8.76 9.85 -14.37
CA ASP A 592 8.45 10.43 -15.67
C ASP A 592 7.01 10.92 -15.82
N THR A 593 6.14 10.64 -14.82
CA THR A 593 4.72 10.96 -14.88
C THR A 593 4.44 12.44 -14.65
N SER A 594 5.10 13.09 -13.69
CA SER A 594 4.97 14.52 -13.41
C SER A 594 6.31 15.24 -13.53
N ASP A 595 6.32 16.57 -13.48
CA ASP A 595 7.56 17.35 -13.43
C ASP A 595 8.10 17.45 -11.99
N THR A 596 7.21 17.36 -11.02
CA THR A 596 7.53 17.36 -9.59
C THR A 596 6.54 16.46 -8.86
N LEU A 597 7.05 15.62 -7.98
CA LEU A 597 6.26 14.77 -7.10
C LEU A 597 6.62 15.07 -5.65
N TYR A 598 5.61 15.35 -4.83
CA TYR A 598 5.74 15.43 -3.39
C TYR A 598 5.23 14.12 -2.76
N PHE A 599 6.15 13.37 -2.13
CA PHE A 599 5.80 12.23 -1.29
C PHE A 599 5.39 12.75 0.10
N GLU A 600 4.16 13.22 0.19
CA GLU A 600 3.61 13.82 1.40
C GLU A 600 2.21 13.31 1.70
N PRO A 601 1.82 13.31 2.99
CA PRO A 601 0.44 13.06 3.39
C PRO A 601 -0.53 14.03 2.70
N ILE A 602 -1.70 13.53 2.33
CA ILE A 602 -2.76 14.35 1.73
C ILE A 602 -3.59 14.98 2.86
N THR A 603 -2.99 15.94 3.56
CA THR A 603 -3.62 16.71 4.64
C THR A 603 -3.56 18.19 4.33
N LEU A 604 -4.37 18.98 5.03
CA LEU A 604 -4.42 20.43 4.80
C LEU A 604 -3.04 21.07 5.04
N GLU A 605 -2.36 20.71 6.13
CA GLU A 605 -1.03 21.23 6.46
C GLU A 605 -0.04 21.03 5.30
N HIS A 606 0.16 19.76 4.86
CA HIS A 606 1.17 19.44 3.85
C HIS A 606 0.84 20.06 2.49
N VAL A 607 -0.42 20.03 2.09
CA VAL A 607 -0.86 20.64 0.83
C VAL A 607 -0.65 22.16 0.85
N LEU A 608 -0.94 22.85 1.97
CA LEU A 608 -0.71 24.29 2.10
C LEU A 608 0.79 24.66 2.04
N GLU A 609 1.68 23.87 2.64
CA GLU A 609 3.13 24.10 2.55
C GLU A 609 3.63 23.96 1.10
N ILE A 610 3.10 22.97 0.37
CA ILE A 610 3.44 22.77 -1.05
C ILE A 610 2.88 23.91 -1.92
N VAL A 611 1.62 24.30 -1.71
CA VAL A 611 1.00 25.44 -2.41
C VAL A 611 1.77 26.72 -2.16
N ALA A 612 2.17 26.99 -0.90
CA ALA A 612 2.97 28.17 -0.56
C ALA A 612 4.33 28.18 -1.28
N ARG A 613 4.99 27.03 -1.35
CA ARG A 613 6.24 26.86 -2.09
C ARG A 613 6.07 27.08 -3.59
N GLU A 614 5.03 26.51 -4.18
CA GLU A 614 4.80 26.48 -5.64
C GLU A 614 3.96 27.66 -6.14
N ARG A 615 3.65 28.63 -5.30
CA ARG A 615 2.73 29.76 -5.56
C ARG A 615 3.05 30.54 -6.85
N ASP A 616 4.34 30.69 -7.17
CA ASP A 616 4.76 31.39 -8.39
C ASP A 616 4.32 30.58 -9.62
N HIS A 617 3.50 31.19 -10.50
CA HIS A 617 2.93 30.56 -11.70
C HIS A 617 1.96 29.39 -11.43
N LEU A 618 1.43 29.24 -10.22
CA LEU A 618 0.41 28.23 -9.92
C LEU A 618 -0.94 28.68 -10.48
N LEU A 619 -1.55 27.87 -11.33
CA LEU A 619 -2.91 28.06 -11.85
C LEU A 619 -3.97 27.64 -10.82
N GLY A 620 -3.73 26.55 -10.11
CA GLY A 620 -4.63 26.02 -9.11
C GLY A 620 -4.38 24.54 -8.81
N VAL A 621 -5.31 23.96 -8.05
CA VAL A 621 -5.27 22.61 -7.53
C VAL A 621 -6.45 21.80 -8.09
N VAL A 622 -6.18 20.57 -8.53
CA VAL A 622 -7.19 19.59 -8.97
C VAL A 622 -7.39 18.56 -7.88
N VAL A 623 -8.62 18.43 -7.40
CA VAL A 623 -9.02 17.49 -6.35
C VAL A 623 -9.88 16.33 -6.86
N GLY A 624 -10.29 16.35 -8.13
CA GLY A 624 -11.28 15.41 -8.69
C GLY A 624 -10.72 14.04 -9.13
N PHE A 625 -9.40 13.83 -9.14
CA PHE A 625 -8.77 12.59 -9.64
C PHE A 625 -8.21 11.68 -8.54
N GLY A 626 -8.36 12.02 -7.29
CA GLY A 626 -7.87 11.24 -6.15
C GLY A 626 -8.97 10.56 -5.32
N GLY A 627 -10.16 10.36 -5.89
CA GLY A 627 -11.31 9.83 -5.17
C GLY A 627 -11.74 10.74 -4.02
N GLN A 628 -12.27 10.15 -2.96
CA GLN A 628 -12.77 10.90 -1.80
C GLN A 628 -11.65 11.54 -0.93
N THR A 629 -10.40 11.13 -1.11
CA THR A 629 -9.29 11.60 -0.25
C THR A 629 -9.06 13.11 -0.39
N PRO A 630 -8.81 13.67 -1.60
CA PRO A 630 -8.59 15.11 -1.73
C PRO A 630 -9.85 15.96 -1.57
N LEU A 631 -11.05 15.39 -1.74
CA LEU A 631 -12.30 16.12 -1.56
C LEU A 631 -12.48 16.61 -0.12
N LYS A 632 -11.92 15.90 0.87
CA LYS A 632 -12.01 16.26 2.29
C LYS A 632 -11.39 17.63 2.63
N ILE A 633 -10.38 18.04 1.88
CA ILE A 633 -9.67 19.33 2.08
C ILE A 633 -10.11 20.41 1.08
N ALA A 634 -10.98 20.09 0.13
CA ALA A 634 -11.41 21.00 -0.93
C ALA A 634 -12.07 22.28 -0.38
N LYS A 635 -12.92 22.14 0.67
CA LYS A 635 -13.56 23.25 1.34
C LYS A 635 -12.56 24.24 1.93
N ASP A 636 -11.58 23.73 2.64
CA ASP A 636 -10.57 24.54 3.31
C ASP A 636 -9.65 25.22 2.31
N LEU A 637 -9.30 24.55 1.20
CA LEU A 637 -8.51 25.13 0.12
C LEU A 637 -9.25 26.32 -0.52
N GLU A 638 -10.54 26.16 -0.83
CA GLU A 638 -11.36 27.26 -1.41
C GLU A 638 -11.53 28.42 -0.42
N ALA A 639 -11.78 28.12 0.86
CA ALA A 639 -11.89 29.13 1.93
C ALA A 639 -10.59 29.94 2.13
N LEU A 640 -9.43 29.33 1.83
CA LEU A 640 -8.11 29.99 1.84
C LEU A 640 -7.76 30.64 0.51
N ASN A 641 -8.73 30.79 -0.40
CA ASN A 641 -8.57 31.40 -1.73
C ASN A 641 -7.55 30.69 -2.62
N ILE A 642 -7.42 29.38 -2.51
CA ILE A 642 -6.64 28.55 -3.44
C ILE A 642 -7.57 28.15 -4.57
N PRO A 643 -7.25 28.46 -5.84
CA PRO A 643 -8.11 28.14 -6.97
C PRO A 643 -8.24 26.61 -7.14
N LEU A 644 -9.47 26.10 -7.09
CA LEU A 644 -9.78 24.73 -7.50
C LEU A 644 -10.00 24.70 -9.01
N LEU A 645 -9.33 23.78 -9.69
CA LEU A 645 -9.50 23.54 -11.11
C LEU A 645 -10.41 22.31 -11.33
N GLY A 646 -11.38 22.45 -12.22
CA GLY A 646 -12.43 21.47 -12.44
C GLY A 646 -13.72 21.85 -11.70
N THR A 647 -14.28 20.93 -10.91
CA THR A 647 -15.52 21.17 -10.17
C THR A 647 -15.23 22.05 -8.92
N ALA A 648 -15.92 23.19 -8.83
CA ALA A 648 -15.83 24.08 -7.64
C ALA A 648 -16.42 23.38 -6.41
N PHE A 649 -15.91 23.69 -5.21
CA PHE A 649 -16.35 23.05 -3.98
C PHE A 649 -17.87 23.13 -3.77
N LYS A 650 -18.47 24.28 -4.07
CA LYS A 650 -19.93 24.45 -3.99
C LYS A 650 -20.72 23.37 -4.74
N ASN A 651 -20.24 22.96 -5.93
CA ASN A 651 -20.90 21.94 -6.74
C ASN A 651 -20.58 20.53 -6.21
N ILE A 652 -19.41 20.31 -5.64
CA ILE A 652 -19.07 19.08 -4.92
C ILE A 652 -19.99 18.93 -3.71
N GLU A 653 -20.16 19.99 -2.91
CA GLU A 653 -21.05 20.00 -1.75
C GLU A 653 -22.50 19.68 -2.14
N ILE A 654 -23.01 20.27 -3.24
CA ILE A 654 -24.36 19.97 -3.74
C ILE A 654 -24.49 18.48 -4.12
N ALA A 655 -23.46 17.87 -4.69
CA ALA A 655 -23.50 16.46 -5.10
C ALA A 655 -23.39 15.51 -3.89
N GLU A 656 -22.60 15.87 -2.90
CA GLU A 656 -22.34 15.04 -1.70
C GLU A 656 -23.40 15.21 -0.60
N GLU A 657 -23.94 16.44 -0.45
CA GLU A 657 -24.97 16.74 0.55
C GLU A 657 -26.35 16.46 0.00
N ARG A 658 -27.03 15.47 0.59
CA ARG A 658 -28.27 14.94 0.08
C ARG A 658 -29.40 15.96 -0.04
N ASP A 659 -29.57 16.80 0.99
CA ASP A 659 -30.63 17.81 1.00
C ASP A 659 -30.41 18.84 -0.12
N LEU A 660 -29.16 19.21 -0.38
CA LEU A 660 -28.79 20.11 -1.47
C LEU A 660 -28.98 19.43 -2.82
N CYS A 661 -28.63 18.14 -2.93
CA CYS A 661 -28.84 17.34 -4.13
C CYS A 661 -30.36 17.23 -4.43
N HIS A 662 -31.19 16.90 -3.46
CA HIS A 662 -32.65 16.82 -3.64
C HIS A 662 -33.24 18.17 -4.04
N GLN A 663 -32.83 19.29 -3.44
CA GLN A 663 -33.26 20.62 -3.85
C GLN A 663 -32.90 20.91 -5.32
N LEU A 664 -31.72 20.49 -5.75
CA LEU A 664 -31.31 20.61 -7.15
C LEU A 664 -32.20 19.75 -8.07
N LEU A 665 -32.42 18.47 -7.72
CA LEU A 665 -33.27 17.55 -8.49
C LEU A 665 -34.70 18.04 -8.58
N ASP A 666 -35.27 18.56 -7.48
CA ASP A 666 -36.61 19.18 -7.48
C ASP A 666 -36.69 20.40 -8.41
N SER A 667 -35.67 21.26 -8.39
CA SER A 667 -35.59 22.43 -9.28
C SER A 667 -35.52 22.05 -10.75
N LEU A 668 -34.95 20.88 -11.05
CA LEU A 668 -34.83 20.30 -12.39
C LEU A 668 -36.03 19.40 -12.77
N GLN A 669 -36.99 19.20 -11.85
CA GLN A 669 -38.11 18.27 -12.00
C GLN A 669 -37.68 16.82 -12.30
N ILE A 670 -36.53 16.39 -11.71
CA ILE A 670 -36.04 15.04 -11.82
C ILE A 670 -36.57 14.21 -10.65
N THR A 671 -37.20 13.10 -10.93
CA THR A 671 -37.70 12.17 -9.91
C THR A 671 -36.56 11.40 -9.25
N TYR A 672 -36.62 11.24 -7.94
CA TYR A 672 -35.69 10.47 -7.14
C TYR A 672 -36.41 9.66 -6.07
N PRO A 673 -35.82 8.61 -5.46
CA PRO A 673 -36.41 7.85 -4.37
C PRO A 673 -36.70 8.78 -3.18
N ARG A 674 -37.93 8.72 -2.66
CA ARG A 674 -38.32 9.52 -1.50
C ARG A 674 -37.48 9.14 -0.29
N GLY A 675 -36.88 10.11 0.35
CA GLY A 675 -36.06 9.91 1.53
C GLY A 675 -36.26 11.01 2.57
N LEU A 676 -36.02 10.68 3.82
CA LEU A 676 -36.10 11.58 4.97
C LEU A 676 -34.84 11.42 5.82
N CYS A 677 -34.47 12.51 6.52
CA CYS A 677 -33.33 12.55 7.42
C CYS A 677 -33.80 12.69 8.86
N ALA A 678 -33.28 11.86 9.76
CA ALA A 678 -33.61 11.90 11.17
C ALA A 678 -32.35 12.14 12.01
N ASN A 679 -32.41 13.15 12.90
CA ASN A 679 -31.33 13.52 13.83
C ASN A 679 -31.57 12.97 15.27
N SER A 680 -32.64 12.25 15.46
CA SER A 680 -32.97 11.62 16.73
C SER A 680 -33.87 10.41 16.52
N LYS A 681 -33.91 9.54 17.52
CA LYS A 681 -34.78 8.35 17.52
C LYS A 681 -36.26 8.73 17.32
N THR A 682 -36.73 9.79 17.95
CA THR A 682 -38.11 10.26 17.78
C THR A 682 -38.42 10.66 16.34
N GLN A 683 -37.53 11.45 15.72
CA GLN A 683 -37.67 11.81 14.31
C GLN A 683 -37.60 10.59 13.39
N ALA A 684 -36.72 9.61 13.66
CA ALA A 684 -36.62 8.40 12.85
C ALA A 684 -37.94 7.60 12.86
N LEU A 685 -38.61 7.52 14.01
CA LEU A 685 -39.92 6.88 14.12
C LEU A 685 -41.00 7.65 13.36
N GLU A 686 -41.00 8.98 13.39
CA GLU A 686 -41.89 9.83 12.61
C GLU A 686 -41.63 9.70 11.09
N CYS A 687 -40.36 9.58 10.69
CA CYS A 687 -39.98 9.33 9.30
C CYS A 687 -40.46 7.97 8.82
N LEU A 688 -40.35 6.94 9.66
CA LEU A 688 -40.76 5.57 9.34
C LEU A 688 -42.27 5.49 9.02
N ASP A 689 -43.10 6.28 9.70
CA ASP A 689 -44.54 6.32 9.42
C ASP A 689 -44.91 7.08 8.14
N GLN A 690 -43.98 7.81 7.54
CA GLN A 690 -44.18 8.60 6.30
C GLN A 690 -43.62 7.95 5.03
N LEU A 691 -42.82 6.88 5.20
CA LEU A 691 -42.14 6.20 4.10
C LEU A 691 -42.75 4.82 3.85
N GLU A 692 -42.69 4.39 2.61
CA GLU A 692 -43.15 3.06 2.20
C GLU A 692 -42.00 2.08 2.20
N LEU A 693 -42.25 0.87 2.73
CA LEU A 693 -41.30 -0.24 2.72
C LEU A 693 -41.18 -0.86 1.32
N PRO A 694 -40.04 -1.43 0.95
CA PRO A 694 -38.80 -1.53 1.75
C PRO A 694 -38.04 -0.21 1.84
N LEU A 695 -37.25 -0.07 2.90
CA LEU A 695 -36.42 1.11 3.14
C LEU A 695 -34.93 0.74 3.15
N ILE A 696 -34.12 1.68 2.72
CA ILE A 696 -32.68 1.64 2.94
C ILE A 696 -32.32 2.65 4.05
N LEU A 697 -31.72 2.17 5.13
CA LEU A 697 -31.30 3.00 6.25
C LEU A 697 -29.77 3.08 6.28
N ARG A 698 -29.24 4.30 6.42
CA ARG A 698 -27.80 4.54 6.46
C ARG A 698 -27.44 5.79 7.26
N PRO A 699 -26.26 5.84 7.93
CA PRO A 699 -25.76 7.11 8.48
C PRO A 699 -25.48 8.14 7.38
N SER A 700 -25.61 9.43 7.68
CA SER A 700 -25.42 10.53 6.69
C SER A 700 -24.00 10.66 6.16
N PHE A 701 -23.00 10.29 6.93
CA PHE A 701 -21.59 10.41 6.56
C PHE A 701 -20.87 9.07 6.74
N VAL A 702 -21.05 8.17 5.77
CA VAL A 702 -20.37 6.87 5.81
C VAL A 702 -19.70 6.59 4.48
N LEU A 703 -18.39 6.37 4.51
CA LEU A 703 -17.61 5.92 3.36
C LEU A 703 -17.94 4.46 3.02
N GLY A 704 -18.27 4.20 1.76
CA GLY A 704 -18.40 2.86 1.21
C GLY A 704 -19.52 1.99 1.77
N GLY A 705 -20.67 2.60 2.16
CA GLY A 705 -21.86 1.84 2.53
C GLY A 705 -21.82 1.14 3.91
N ALA A 706 -20.85 1.44 4.75
CA ALA A 706 -20.77 0.86 6.10
C ALA A 706 -22.04 1.18 6.90
N LYS A 707 -22.58 0.18 7.61
CA LYS A 707 -23.84 0.25 8.38
C LYS A 707 -25.10 0.53 7.54
N MET A 708 -25.03 0.45 6.21
CA MET A 708 -26.23 0.54 5.35
C MET A 708 -26.97 -0.78 5.38
N ARG A 709 -28.30 -0.74 5.51
CA ARG A 709 -29.15 -1.94 5.48
C ARG A 709 -30.43 -1.67 4.72
N ILE A 710 -30.82 -2.66 3.90
CA ILE A 710 -32.15 -2.71 3.28
C ILE A 710 -33.05 -3.49 4.23
N LEU A 711 -34.14 -2.84 4.68
CA LEU A 711 -35.07 -3.37 5.66
C LEU A 711 -36.47 -3.49 5.03
N ARG A 712 -37.06 -4.65 5.14
CA ARG A 712 -38.30 -5.00 4.44
C ARG A 712 -39.52 -4.98 5.31
N THR A 713 -39.31 -5.03 6.62
CA THR A 713 -40.40 -5.01 7.59
C THR A 713 -40.28 -3.85 8.57
N LYS A 714 -41.41 -3.44 9.13
CA LYS A 714 -41.44 -2.37 10.14
C LYS A 714 -40.67 -2.78 11.41
N GLU A 715 -40.70 -4.06 11.76
CA GLU A 715 -39.99 -4.63 12.89
C GLU A 715 -38.48 -4.50 12.73
N GLU A 716 -37.95 -4.82 11.55
CA GLU A 716 -36.54 -4.66 11.22
C GLU A 716 -36.09 -3.20 11.33
N CYS A 717 -36.93 -2.28 10.83
CA CYS A 717 -36.65 -0.85 10.93
C CYS A 717 -36.63 -0.37 12.38
N LEU A 718 -37.56 -0.82 13.20
CA LEU A 718 -37.63 -0.48 14.61
C LEU A 718 -36.39 -1.02 15.35
N ASP A 719 -35.98 -2.25 15.12
CA ASP A 719 -34.78 -2.85 15.70
C ASP A 719 -33.52 -2.07 15.31
N TYR A 720 -33.40 -1.70 14.02
CA TYR A 720 -32.27 -0.88 13.57
C TYR A 720 -32.22 0.49 14.24
N ILE A 721 -33.36 1.21 14.30
CA ILE A 721 -33.48 2.54 14.93
C ILE A 721 -33.19 2.46 16.44
N GLU A 722 -33.63 1.39 17.12
CA GLU A 722 -33.39 1.17 18.54
C GLU A 722 -31.88 1.08 18.86
N ASN A 723 -31.13 0.42 17.99
CA ASN A 723 -29.69 0.16 18.15
C ASN A 723 -28.80 1.24 17.50
N TYR A 724 -29.38 2.29 16.89
CA TYR A 724 -28.62 3.38 16.26
C TYR A 724 -28.26 4.47 17.26
N SER A 725 -27.00 4.90 17.31
CA SER A 725 -26.49 5.85 18.32
C SER A 725 -26.90 7.32 18.12
N PHE A 726 -27.35 7.69 16.92
CA PHE A 726 -27.65 9.09 16.53
C PHE A 726 -26.51 10.10 16.78
N GLU A 727 -25.26 9.65 16.77
CA GLU A 727 -24.08 10.52 16.70
C GLU A 727 -23.99 11.25 15.34
N THR A 728 -24.58 10.66 14.34
CA THR A 728 -24.77 11.23 12.99
C THR A 728 -26.23 11.07 12.59
N SER A 729 -26.70 11.89 11.65
CA SER A 729 -28.06 11.79 11.12
C SER A 729 -28.29 10.43 10.45
N LEU A 730 -29.47 9.88 10.60
CA LEU A 730 -29.92 8.66 9.93
C LEU A 730 -30.70 9.01 8.68
N LEU A 731 -30.22 8.58 7.52
CA LEU A 731 -30.94 8.69 6.27
C LEU A 731 -31.82 7.45 6.08
N MET A 732 -33.07 7.68 5.71
CA MET A 732 -34.10 6.67 5.51
C MET A 732 -34.71 6.88 4.15
N ASP A 733 -34.44 5.99 3.19
CA ASP A 733 -34.88 6.12 1.79
C ASP A 733 -35.73 4.96 1.35
N SER A 734 -36.73 5.26 0.54
CA SER A 734 -37.50 4.22 -0.18
C SER A 734 -36.57 3.44 -1.09
N PHE A 735 -36.56 2.12 -0.93
CA PHE A 735 -35.75 1.23 -1.77
C PHE A 735 -36.55 0.79 -2.99
N LEU A 736 -35.96 0.91 -4.17
CA LEU A 736 -36.56 0.51 -5.43
C LEU A 736 -36.21 -0.95 -5.71
N GLU A 737 -37.15 -1.86 -5.41
CA GLU A 737 -36.98 -3.28 -5.76
C GLU A 737 -37.11 -3.48 -7.29
N ASP A 738 -36.36 -4.46 -7.80
CA ASP A 738 -36.34 -4.85 -9.21
C ASP A 738 -36.04 -3.70 -10.20
N ALA A 739 -35.42 -2.64 -9.74
CA ALA A 739 -35.04 -1.54 -10.62
C ALA A 739 -33.75 -1.90 -11.41
N LEU A 740 -33.77 -1.53 -12.70
CA LEU A 740 -32.58 -1.59 -13.55
C LEU A 740 -31.67 -0.42 -13.21
N GLU A 741 -30.40 -0.72 -12.91
CA GLU A 741 -29.38 0.28 -12.58
C GLU A 741 -28.50 0.58 -13.78
N LEU A 742 -28.26 1.87 -14.02
CA LEU A 742 -27.43 2.37 -15.11
C LEU A 742 -26.43 3.40 -14.56
N ASP A 743 -25.15 3.25 -14.92
CA ASP A 743 -24.14 4.27 -14.71
C ASP A 743 -23.90 5.07 -16.00
N VAL A 744 -23.82 6.39 -15.90
CA VAL A 744 -23.59 7.28 -17.02
C VAL A 744 -22.37 8.16 -16.77
N ASP A 745 -21.33 7.97 -17.58
CA ASP A 745 -20.14 8.82 -17.56
C ASP A 745 -20.26 9.96 -18.56
N ALA A 746 -20.06 11.18 -18.08
CA ALA A 746 -20.16 12.37 -18.91
C ALA A 746 -19.06 13.39 -18.63
N ILE A 747 -18.68 14.13 -19.66
CA ILE A 747 -17.72 15.24 -19.59
C ILE A 747 -18.44 16.54 -19.94
N CYS A 748 -18.16 17.62 -19.21
CA CYS A 748 -18.72 18.94 -19.46
C CYS A 748 -17.61 20.00 -19.55
N ASP A 749 -17.71 20.89 -20.56
CA ASP A 749 -16.80 22.03 -20.79
C ASP A 749 -17.45 23.37 -20.47
N LEU A 750 -18.51 23.43 -19.66
CA LEU A 750 -19.37 24.58 -19.35
C LEU A 750 -20.29 25.02 -20.50
N LYS A 751 -20.18 24.46 -21.70
CA LYS A 751 -21.01 24.77 -22.86
C LYS A 751 -21.78 23.55 -23.34
N SER A 752 -21.15 22.43 -23.34
CA SER A 752 -21.68 21.18 -23.89
C SER A 752 -21.44 20.05 -22.89
N VAL A 753 -22.34 19.08 -22.87
CA VAL A 753 -22.18 17.83 -22.14
C VAL A 753 -22.00 16.72 -23.17
N PHE A 754 -20.97 15.92 -23.01
CA PHE A 754 -20.70 14.75 -23.82
C PHE A 754 -20.82 13.50 -22.95
N VAL A 755 -21.77 12.61 -23.27
CA VAL A 755 -21.92 11.31 -22.62
C VAL A 755 -20.89 10.36 -23.23
N CYS A 756 -19.96 9.89 -22.41
CA CYS A 756 -18.87 9.01 -22.83
C CYS A 756 -19.34 7.56 -22.92
N SER A 757 -20.08 7.11 -21.92
CA SER A 757 -20.57 5.73 -21.82
C SER A 757 -21.87 5.66 -21.02
N VAL A 758 -22.60 4.58 -21.26
CA VAL A 758 -23.71 4.13 -20.43
C VAL A 758 -23.44 2.67 -20.12
N LEU A 759 -23.39 2.33 -18.84
CA LEU A 759 -23.18 0.97 -18.37
C LEU A 759 -24.48 0.44 -17.76
N GLU A 760 -24.92 -0.72 -18.19
CA GLU A 760 -26.07 -1.42 -17.64
C GLU A 760 -25.60 -2.53 -16.70
N HIS A 761 -26.23 -2.60 -15.51
CA HIS A 761 -25.91 -3.62 -14.53
C HIS A 761 -26.77 -4.87 -14.75
N ILE A 762 -26.16 -6.04 -14.62
CA ILE A 762 -26.88 -7.32 -14.70
C ILE A 762 -27.66 -7.55 -13.40
N GLU A 763 -27.04 -7.20 -12.27
CA GLU A 763 -27.65 -7.34 -10.97
C GLU A 763 -28.69 -6.21 -10.75
N PRO A 764 -29.80 -6.50 -10.05
CA PRO A 764 -30.80 -5.47 -9.74
C PRO A 764 -30.24 -4.45 -8.73
N ALA A 765 -30.86 -3.27 -8.70
CA ALA A 765 -30.51 -2.21 -7.74
C ALA A 765 -30.46 -2.72 -6.29
N GLY A 766 -29.51 -2.24 -5.54
CA GLY A 766 -29.24 -2.65 -4.15
C GLY A 766 -27.91 -3.38 -3.95
N ILE A 767 -27.24 -3.73 -5.04
CA ILE A 767 -25.84 -4.14 -5.05
C ILE A 767 -25.01 -2.90 -5.42
N HIS A 768 -23.92 -2.67 -4.72
CA HIS A 768 -23.05 -1.53 -5.05
C HIS A 768 -22.52 -1.64 -6.49
N SER A 769 -22.54 -0.55 -7.25
CA SER A 769 -22.16 -0.55 -8.68
C SER A 769 -20.75 -1.13 -8.92
N GLY A 770 -19.82 -0.89 -8.01
CA GLY A 770 -18.46 -1.48 -8.06
C GLY A 770 -18.41 -3.01 -7.90
N ASP A 771 -19.45 -3.61 -7.32
CA ASP A 771 -19.60 -5.06 -7.12
C ASP A 771 -20.51 -5.71 -8.17
N SER A 772 -21.14 -4.91 -9.02
CA SER A 772 -22.04 -5.40 -10.06
C SER A 772 -21.29 -5.76 -11.33
N THR A 773 -21.79 -6.79 -12.01
CA THR A 773 -21.40 -7.10 -13.40
C THR A 773 -22.08 -6.11 -14.33
N CYS A 774 -21.31 -5.33 -15.05
CA CYS A 774 -21.85 -4.36 -16.01
C CYS A 774 -21.34 -4.59 -17.42
N PHE A 775 -22.08 -4.09 -18.38
CA PHE A 775 -21.72 -4.15 -19.80
C PHE A 775 -22.05 -2.86 -20.55
N ILE A 776 -21.34 -2.66 -21.65
CA ILE A 776 -21.44 -1.53 -22.57
C ILE A 776 -21.80 -2.08 -23.95
N PRO A 777 -22.68 -1.46 -24.70
CA PRO A 777 -23.58 -0.36 -24.44
C PRO A 777 -24.76 -0.70 -23.64
#